data_14b354e6f82cfbe33f88aea9b9637f8c
#
_entry.id   14b354e6f82cfbe33f88aea9b9637f8c
#
_cell.length_a   1.000
_cell.length_b   1.000
_cell.length_c   1.000
_cell.angle_alpha   90.00
_cell.angle_beta   90.00
_cell.angle_gamma   90.00
#
_symmetry.space_group_name_H-M   'P 1'
#
loop_
_entity.id
_entity.type
_entity.pdbx_description
1 polymer ?
#
loop_
_entity_poly.entity_id
_entity_poly.type
_entity_poly.pdbx_seq_one_letter_code
_entity_poly.pdbx_strand_id
1 'polypeptide(L)'
;MPLLTTKHLRLPWIKCHLSLQTCLYCDNVKDKKSKPTGNKYRDTVYLPKTDFVLSLKKAGDWFKKSELSELYKWQQNENRNKQFILHDGPPYANGKLHVGHAINKVLKDIINRYNLLQGYRVHYVPGWDCHGLPIELKALKKNKKQTLSDQSIRAMSKTFAEESIQVQKEGFQEYGVMADWEGQCYRTMDPLYEAQQLDVFYAMYEKELIYQGYMPVYWSPSSRTALAEAELEYDPGFVSKAVYVKFPVTADTLEACFSLNDAEKSQVFALIWTTTPWTLPANEAICFGSDLTYCLVKNLCNDELYICGKEFVDQLHSILPGKSKIIQEIKGSAFKDFKYTNPLKQLMDPSMDVVQELPFLEGDHVTADVGTGLVHTAPAHGQEDFQKGMQYGLPVDSLVDETGRYTSETGPLLEGKRVHVDAEDTVISLLKDHIILQESYKHSYPIDWRTKKPVILRACKQWFIDTSKLQQQAMECMKDIKVYPESLRQNMDAQLKRKYWCISRQRVWGVPIPVFYHRDTEEVLINREIFDHVRDLISKHSSDCWWNMSVEELLPQEILSRNGLGNSSDYRKGSDIIDIWFDSGTSWASVLSDDKVADVYLEGLDQFRGWFQSSLLTSVAYRGKAPFKKLVVHGFAVDEEGHKMAKSVGNVVDPGQIINGHSKATGIPYGLDVLRLWVANSGLQTKVAIGTNILDIHQEELFQLRKMLRHLLGSLRGFDVNILQTNYSDLLPQDQYLLSLLYSYGTQVTSMYEEYRFGRVLTLLQKFLSDLSKVYITISKDRLYCDSVQSPGHRSSLFVLYHTLEVLTKSIAPILPSLAEEVYKFHPQKKTSPLFHTLWYHLNPNWNNPDIEKLMSTAFTIRDKMNEVLVSEPPGNYDAIVIAKSRLYSELKKLQDAETSMDSPLCEILQTASTTLKSSQSGEVTADDKDIVIHGSHSDTQTEFTAILTKAGGSKCNRCRRNTAQSNELCQRCYDVLLQNSQLSP
;
A
#
# COMPACT_ATOMS: atom_id res chain seq x y z
N MET A 1 -3.79 -24.11 -3.50
CA MET A 1 -2.83 -23.63 -4.49
C MET A 1 -1.45 -23.72 -3.89
N PRO A 2 -0.48 -24.42 -4.51
CA PRO A 2 0.79 -24.77 -3.87
C PRO A 2 1.74 -23.57 -3.78
N LEU A 3 2.43 -23.53 -2.68
CA LEU A 3 3.55 -22.65 -2.33
C LEU A 3 4.59 -22.61 -3.47
N LEU A 4 4.71 -21.48 -4.12
CA LEU A 4 5.84 -21.20 -5.01
C LEU A 4 7.08 -20.98 -4.13
N THR A 5 7.90 -21.98 -4.08
CA THR A 5 9.21 -21.98 -3.43
C THR A 5 10.12 -20.93 -4.08
N THR A 6 10.88 -20.24 -3.24
CA THR A 6 11.82 -19.14 -3.50
C THR A 6 12.98 -19.46 -4.49
N LYS A 7 12.86 -20.49 -5.33
CA LYS A 7 13.91 -20.88 -6.30
C LYS A 7 13.94 -20.10 -7.62
N HIS A 8 13.00 -19.20 -7.88
CA HIS A 8 12.90 -18.47 -9.17
C HIS A 8 13.21 -16.97 -9.13
N LEU A 9 13.70 -16.43 -8.01
CA LEU A 9 14.23 -15.05 -7.93
C LEU A 9 15.77 -15.01 -8.09
N ARG A 10 16.35 -15.91 -8.88
CA ARG A 10 17.69 -15.70 -9.41
C ARG A 10 17.59 -14.78 -10.62
N LEU A 11 17.56 -13.47 -10.33
CA LEU A 11 17.72 -12.41 -11.33
C LEU A 11 19.02 -12.63 -12.14
N PRO A 12 19.03 -12.27 -13.42
CA PRO A 12 20.16 -12.50 -14.36
C PRO A 12 21.48 -11.84 -14.01
N TRP A 13 21.52 -11.05 -12.93
CA TRP A 13 22.65 -10.20 -12.54
C TRP A 13 23.90 -10.92 -12.06
N ILE A 14 23.78 -12.14 -11.49
CA ILE A 14 24.95 -12.85 -10.93
C ILE A 14 25.95 -13.31 -12.01
N LYS A 15 25.53 -13.41 -13.27
CA LYS A 15 26.44 -13.71 -14.40
C LYS A 15 27.07 -12.49 -15.05
N CYS A 16 26.65 -11.24 -14.67
CA CYS A 16 27.22 -10.00 -15.24
C CYS A 16 28.52 -9.52 -14.58
N HIS A 17 28.98 -10.15 -13.52
CA HIS A 17 30.20 -9.70 -12.81
C HIS A 17 31.47 -9.70 -13.66
N LEU A 18 31.53 -10.51 -14.73
CA LEU A 18 32.77 -10.65 -15.54
C LEU A 18 32.87 -9.62 -16.68
N SER A 19 31.79 -9.09 -17.25
CA SER A 19 31.85 -8.21 -18.42
C SER A 19 32.03 -6.72 -18.10
N LEU A 20 31.57 -6.27 -16.95
CA LEU A 20 31.75 -4.88 -16.49
C LEU A 20 33.16 -4.60 -15.93
N GLN A 21 33.86 -5.63 -15.43
CA GLN A 21 35.25 -5.49 -15.01
C GLN A 21 36.21 -5.18 -16.17
N THR A 22 35.88 -5.56 -17.37
CA THR A 22 36.72 -5.27 -18.56
C THR A 22 36.47 -3.90 -19.19
N CYS A 23 35.31 -3.25 -18.93
CA CYS A 23 35.01 -1.91 -19.45
C CYS A 23 35.43 -0.77 -18.51
N LEU A 24 35.75 -1.04 -17.25
CA LEU A 24 36.04 -0.04 -16.23
C LEU A 24 37.53 -0.04 -15.89
N TYR A 25 38.35 0.45 -16.79
CA TYR A 25 39.68 0.94 -16.49
C TYR A 25 39.62 2.33 -15.83
N CYS A 26 38.76 2.48 -14.81
CA CYS A 26 38.69 3.67 -13.99
C CYS A 26 38.62 3.27 -12.53
N ASP A 27 39.72 3.50 -11.86
CA ASP A 27 39.94 3.60 -10.42
C ASP A 27 40.30 2.36 -9.62
N ASN A 28 41.59 2.23 -9.48
CA ASN A 28 42.25 2.19 -8.16
C ASN A 28 43.64 2.79 -8.30
N VAL A 29 43.68 4.11 -8.35
CA VAL A 29 44.94 4.85 -8.16
C VAL A 29 44.97 5.31 -6.72
N LYS A 30 45.27 4.40 -5.81
CA LYS A 30 46.06 4.73 -4.64
C LYS A 30 47.50 4.64 -5.10
N ASP A 31 48.23 5.77 -4.97
CA ASP A 31 49.66 5.88 -5.23
C ASP A 31 50.43 4.66 -4.73
N LYS A 32 50.75 3.72 -5.64
CA LYS A 32 51.95 2.90 -5.56
C LYS A 32 52.85 3.37 -6.69
N LYS A 33 53.92 4.03 -6.34
CA LYS A 33 55.05 4.30 -7.24
C LYS A 33 55.52 3.01 -7.84
N SER A 34 54.95 2.60 -9.00
CA SER A 34 55.48 1.62 -9.89
C SER A 34 56.01 2.33 -11.12
N LYS A 35 57.25 1.98 -11.51
CA LYS A 35 57.98 2.53 -12.64
C LYS A 35 57.10 2.69 -13.89
N PRO A 36 57.22 3.73 -14.68
CA PRO A 36 56.43 3.99 -15.86
C PRO A 36 56.90 3.11 -17.03
N THR A 37 56.27 2.00 -17.28
CA THR A 37 56.16 1.42 -18.64
C THR A 37 54.92 2.06 -19.27
N GLY A 38 54.94 3.38 -19.41
CA GLY A 38 53.79 4.17 -19.88
C GLY A 38 53.71 4.12 -21.39
N ASN A 39 52.56 3.62 -21.89
CA ASN A 39 52.18 3.88 -23.26
C ASN A 39 52.13 5.38 -23.48
N LYS A 40 53.06 5.93 -24.29
CA LYS A 40 53.22 7.36 -24.56
C LYS A 40 51.97 8.04 -25.14
N TYR A 41 51.00 7.23 -25.63
CA TYR A 41 49.77 7.73 -26.23
C TYR A 41 48.54 7.72 -25.25
N ARG A 42 48.70 7.30 -23.97
CA ARG A 42 47.58 7.19 -23.02
C ARG A 42 46.85 8.53 -22.80
N ASP A 43 47.59 9.62 -22.73
CA ASP A 43 47.04 10.95 -22.46
C ASP A 43 46.39 11.61 -23.69
N THR A 44 46.53 10.98 -24.87
CA THR A 44 45.94 11.45 -26.13
C THR A 44 44.55 10.83 -26.38
N VAL A 45 44.09 9.93 -25.49
CA VAL A 45 42.81 9.22 -25.60
C VAL A 45 41.75 9.96 -24.78
N TYR A 46 40.58 10.15 -25.35
CA TYR A 46 39.44 10.86 -24.68
C TYR A 46 38.70 9.96 -23.71
N LEU A 47 39.37 9.54 -22.61
CA LEU A 47 38.75 8.72 -21.58
C LEU A 47 37.75 9.56 -20.77
N PRO A 48 36.61 8.94 -20.31
CA PRO A 48 35.62 9.59 -19.48
C PRO A 48 36.23 10.17 -18.20
N LYS A 49 36.06 11.47 -17.95
CA LYS A 49 36.55 12.19 -16.75
C LYS A 49 35.47 13.09 -16.21
N THR A 50 35.12 12.94 -14.93
CA THR A 50 34.13 13.78 -14.22
C THR A 50 34.43 13.82 -12.74
N ASP A 51 34.04 14.91 -12.09
CA ASP A 51 34.13 15.09 -10.63
C ASP A 51 32.93 14.44 -9.90
N PHE A 52 31.94 13.87 -10.63
CA PHE A 52 30.87 13.10 -10.06
C PHE A 52 31.41 11.86 -9.35
N VAL A 53 31.11 11.72 -8.05
CA VAL A 53 31.68 10.68 -7.19
C VAL A 53 30.85 9.40 -7.16
N LEU A 54 31.52 8.25 -7.08
CA LEU A 54 30.84 6.95 -6.92
C LEU A 54 30.44 6.67 -5.47
N SER A 55 31.08 7.33 -4.50
CA SER A 55 30.91 7.04 -3.07
C SER A 55 29.52 7.38 -2.56
N LEU A 56 28.78 6.37 -2.11
CA LEU A 56 27.48 6.52 -1.46
C LEU A 56 27.58 7.24 -0.10
N LYS A 57 28.73 7.23 0.57
CA LYS A 57 28.97 7.96 1.85
C LYS A 57 28.78 9.45 1.73
N LYS A 58 29.01 10.03 0.55
CA LYS A 58 28.88 11.47 0.29
C LYS A 58 27.51 11.85 -0.31
N ALA A 59 26.75 10.88 -0.77
CA ALA A 59 25.46 11.11 -1.43
C ALA A 59 24.36 11.61 -0.47
N GLY A 60 24.32 11.13 0.78
CA GLY A 60 23.34 11.53 1.78
C GLY A 60 23.38 13.01 2.18
N ASP A 61 24.52 13.70 1.97
CA ASP A 61 24.63 15.12 2.24
C ASP A 61 23.96 16.02 1.18
N TRP A 62 23.64 15.46 0.00
CA TRP A 62 23.11 16.23 -1.12
C TRP A 62 21.68 16.73 -0.89
N PHE A 63 20.81 15.92 -0.29
CA PHE A 63 19.44 16.35 -0.03
C PHE A 63 19.39 17.60 0.86
N LYS A 64 20.22 17.62 1.92
CA LYS A 64 20.32 18.77 2.83
C LYS A 64 20.99 20.00 2.21
N LYS A 65 21.80 19.82 1.17
CA LYS A 65 22.54 20.88 0.46
C LYS A 65 21.86 21.35 -0.82
N SER A 66 20.86 20.63 -1.29
CA SER A 66 20.11 20.95 -2.50
C SER A 66 18.90 21.84 -2.18
N GLU A 67 18.42 22.57 -3.17
CA GLU A 67 17.20 23.40 -3.07
C GLU A 67 15.91 22.57 -3.01
N LEU A 68 16.04 21.24 -2.85
CA LEU A 68 14.88 20.31 -2.81
C LEU A 68 13.96 20.55 -1.60
N SER A 69 14.46 21.12 -0.51
CA SER A 69 13.65 21.51 0.66
C SER A 69 12.69 22.67 0.35
N GLU A 70 13.09 23.59 -0.54
CA GLU A 70 12.29 24.76 -0.92
C GLU A 70 11.46 24.53 -2.20
N LEU A 71 11.57 23.36 -2.81
CA LEU A 71 10.94 23.04 -4.09
C LEU A 71 9.42 23.19 -4.07
N TYR A 72 8.76 22.81 -2.96
CA TYR A 72 7.31 22.95 -2.82
C TYR A 72 6.89 24.44 -2.82
N LYS A 73 7.59 25.29 -2.07
CA LYS A 73 7.30 26.74 -2.03
C LYS A 73 7.60 27.40 -3.38
N TRP A 74 8.69 27.00 -4.03
CA TRP A 74 9.01 27.48 -5.36
C TRP A 74 7.86 27.22 -6.34
N GLN A 75 7.38 25.96 -6.45
CA GLN A 75 6.35 25.59 -7.41
C GLN A 75 4.97 26.22 -7.10
N GLN A 76 4.70 26.62 -5.86
CA GLN A 76 3.49 27.36 -5.50
C GLN A 76 3.50 28.78 -6.08
N ASN A 77 4.67 29.40 -6.23
CA ASN A 77 4.85 30.75 -6.75
C ASN A 77 4.93 30.77 -8.30
N GLU A 78 5.13 29.61 -8.93
CA GLU A 78 5.19 29.48 -10.38
C GLU A 78 3.82 29.60 -11.02
N ASN A 79 3.73 30.27 -12.17
CA ASN A 79 2.49 30.41 -12.94
C ASN A 79 2.22 29.13 -13.76
N ARG A 80 1.64 28.10 -13.10
CA ARG A 80 1.25 26.83 -13.72
C ARG A 80 -0.27 26.72 -13.82
N ASN A 81 -0.79 26.60 -15.03
CA ASN A 81 -2.23 26.64 -15.30
C ASN A 81 -2.98 25.37 -14.85
N LYS A 82 -2.29 24.24 -14.75
CA LYS A 82 -2.89 22.95 -14.37
C LYS A 82 -2.53 22.60 -12.95
N GLN A 83 -3.52 22.24 -12.14
CA GLN A 83 -3.33 21.77 -10.76
C GLN A 83 -3.46 20.24 -10.70
N PHE A 84 -2.61 19.60 -9.91
CA PHE A 84 -2.73 18.20 -9.51
C PHE A 84 -2.88 18.14 -8.00
N ILE A 85 -3.95 17.47 -7.53
CA ILE A 85 -4.29 17.40 -6.11
C ILE A 85 -4.10 15.95 -5.63
N LEU A 86 -3.08 15.74 -4.80
CA LEU A 86 -2.94 14.53 -4.00
C LEU A 86 -3.31 14.90 -2.56
N HIS A 87 -4.49 14.47 -2.11
CA HIS A 87 -4.92 14.71 -0.74
C HIS A 87 -4.31 13.66 0.19
N ASP A 88 -3.71 14.12 1.28
CA ASP A 88 -3.01 13.27 2.24
C ASP A 88 -3.98 12.70 3.27
N GLY A 89 -4.09 11.37 3.36
CA GLY A 89 -4.70 10.72 4.52
C GLY A 89 -3.82 10.96 5.74
N PRO A 90 -4.39 11.46 6.85
CA PRO A 90 -3.59 11.88 7.99
C PRO A 90 -3.01 10.67 8.74
N PRO A 91 -1.69 10.53 8.86
CA PRO A 91 -1.10 9.55 9.76
C PRO A 91 -1.48 9.86 11.20
N TYR A 92 -1.60 8.81 11.99
CA TYR A 92 -2.02 8.92 13.38
C TYR A 92 -0.89 9.44 14.26
N ALA A 93 -1.13 10.52 15.04
CA ALA A 93 -0.13 11.20 15.89
C ALA A 93 0.16 10.40 17.18
N ASN A 94 0.60 9.16 17.08
CA ASN A 94 0.70 8.24 18.22
C ASN A 94 2.09 7.63 18.45
N GLY A 95 3.16 8.30 18.01
CA GLY A 95 4.54 7.92 18.27
C GLY A 95 5.41 7.81 17.02
N LYS A 96 6.48 6.99 17.09
CA LYS A 96 7.51 6.90 16.05
C LYS A 96 7.01 6.29 14.74
N LEU A 97 7.66 6.67 13.65
CA LEU A 97 7.43 6.12 12.31
C LEU A 97 7.87 4.66 12.20
N HIS A 98 7.27 3.96 11.26
CA HIS A 98 7.64 2.61 10.85
C HIS A 98 7.66 2.52 9.31
N VAL A 99 8.18 1.43 8.76
CA VAL A 99 8.35 1.27 7.29
C VAL A 99 7.06 1.45 6.50
N GLY A 100 5.88 1.16 7.06
CA GLY A 100 4.60 1.44 6.41
C GLY A 100 4.39 2.93 6.12
N HIS A 101 4.78 3.81 7.04
CA HIS A 101 4.76 5.26 6.80
C HIS A 101 5.75 5.68 5.69
N ALA A 102 6.93 5.04 5.64
CA ALA A 102 7.91 5.32 4.59
C ALA A 102 7.38 4.90 3.22
N ILE A 103 6.76 3.71 3.09
CA ILE A 103 6.10 3.27 1.85
C ILE A 103 5.08 4.32 1.41
N ASN A 104 4.16 4.68 2.29
CA ASN A 104 3.07 5.62 2.02
C ASN A 104 3.58 6.98 1.52
N LYS A 105 4.43 7.62 2.32
CA LYS A 105 4.88 8.99 2.03
C LYS A 105 5.83 9.07 0.83
N VAL A 106 6.70 8.07 0.63
CA VAL A 106 7.60 8.03 -0.54
C VAL A 106 6.81 7.78 -1.83
N LEU A 107 5.81 6.90 -1.83
CA LEU A 107 4.95 6.70 -3.01
C LEU A 107 4.20 7.98 -3.39
N LYS A 108 3.65 8.70 -2.40
CA LYS A 108 3.02 10.02 -2.63
C LYS A 108 4.00 11.03 -3.22
N ASP A 109 5.22 11.08 -2.68
CA ASP A 109 6.26 11.99 -3.17
C ASP A 109 6.68 11.67 -4.61
N ILE A 110 6.81 10.39 -4.97
CA ILE A 110 7.10 9.97 -6.35
C ILE A 110 6.01 10.47 -7.31
N ILE A 111 4.74 10.32 -6.95
CA ILE A 111 3.60 10.80 -7.75
C ILE A 111 3.65 12.32 -7.89
N ASN A 112 3.88 13.03 -6.79
CA ASN A 112 3.93 14.48 -6.76
C ASN A 112 5.08 15.03 -7.63
N ARG A 113 6.29 14.45 -7.51
CA ARG A 113 7.45 14.86 -8.32
C ARG A 113 7.27 14.55 -9.80
N TYR A 114 6.65 13.42 -10.15
CA TYR A 114 6.33 13.11 -11.54
C TYR A 114 5.38 14.16 -12.13
N ASN A 115 4.29 14.48 -11.42
CA ASN A 115 3.32 15.48 -11.89
C ASN A 115 3.94 16.89 -11.93
N LEU A 116 4.84 17.22 -11.02
CA LEU A 116 5.58 18.48 -11.06
C LEU A 116 6.39 18.60 -12.36
N LEU A 117 7.11 17.55 -12.77
CA LEU A 117 7.86 17.49 -14.02
C LEU A 117 6.94 17.50 -15.25
N GLN A 118 5.71 16.99 -15.14
CA GLN A 118 4.68 17.12 -16.19
C GLN A 118 4.10 18.54 -16.30
N GLY A 119 4.57 19.48 -15.49
CA GLY A 119 4.17 20.89 -15.54
C GLY A 119 2.94 21.23 -14.70
N TYR A 120 2.44 20.31 -13.86
CA TYR A 120 1.36 20.61 -12.93
C TYR A 120 1.87 21.40 -11.71
N ARG A 121 0.99 22.25 -11.17
CA ARG A 121 1.15 22.77 -9.80
C ARG A 121 0.58 21.73 -8.84
N VAL A 122 1.46 21.17 -8.01
CA VAL A 122 1.09 20.12 -7.06
C VAL A 122 0.47 20.75 -5.81
N HIS A 123 -0.72 20.29 -5.44
CA HIS A 123 -1.35 20.59 -4.16
C HIS A 123 -1.25 19.35 -3.26
N TYR A 124 -0.42 19.45 -2.24
CA TYR A 124 -0.20 18.41 -1.25
C TYR A 124 -0.03 19.05 0.13
N VAL A 125 -1.03 18.87 0.99
CA VAL A 125 -1.04 19.38 2.36
C VAL A 125 -0.92 18.21 3.31
N PRO A 126 0.23 17.98 3.98
CA PRO A 126 0.38 16.92 4.96
C PRO A 126 -0.54 17.12 6.14
N GLY A 127 -1.09 16.04 6.71
CA GLY A 127 -1.98 16.12 7.85
C GLY A 127 -1.66 15.12 8.94
N TRP A 128 -2.29 15.30 10.12
CA TRP A 128 -2.22 14.36 11.24
C TRP A 128 -3.59 14.16 11.88
N ASP A 129 -3.90 12.89 12.15
CA ASP A 129 -5.03 12.49 12.98
C ASP A 129 -4.61 12.49 14.44
N CYS A 130 -5.28 13.35 15.27
CA CYS A 130 -4.76 13.76 16.56
C CYS A 130 -5.58 13.28 17.76
N HIS A 131 -6.76 12.68 17.57
CA HIS A 131 -7.70 12.34 18.63
C HIS A 131 -7.74 10.82 18.92
N GLY A 132 -8.56 10.44 19.89
CA GLY A 132 -9.02 9.08 20.16
C GLY A 132 -8.19 8.28 21.16
N LEU A 133 -8.72 7.10 21.47
CA LEU A 133 -8.24 6.18 22.50
C LEU A 133 -6.74 5.85 22.46
N PRO A 134 -6.11 5.60 21.29
CA PRO A 134 -4.70 5.22 21.29
C PRO A 134 -3.75 6.31 21.78
N ILE A 135 -4.08 7.58 21.56
CA ILE A 135 -3.31 8.73 22.07
C ILE A 135 -3.55 8.86 23.56
N GLU A 136 -4.82 8.88 24.00
CA GLU A 136 -5.20 8.96 25.40
C GLU A 136 -4.51 7.87 26.24
N LEU A 137 -4.59 6.59 25.83
CA LEU A 137 -3.93 5.49 26.54
C LEU A 137 -2.42 5.64 26.66
N LYS A 138 -1.75 6.17 25.63
CA LYS A 138 -0.29 6.35 25.67
C LYS A 138 0.10 7.55 26.52
N ALA A 139 -0.65 8.66 26.43
CA ALA A 139 -0.44 9.83 27.27
C ALA A 139 -0.57 9.49 28.76
N LEU A 140 -1.55 8.65 29.11
CA LEU A 140 -1.84 8.27 30.49
C LEU A 140 -0.96 7.13 31.05
N LYS A 141 -0.11 6.51 30.21
CA LYS A 141 0.68 5.32 30.60
C LYS A 141 1.52 5.51 31.86
N LYS A 142 2.03 6.72 32.09
CA LYS A 142 2.87 7.08 33.23
C LYS A 142 2.07 7.32 34.54
N ASN A 143 0.75 7.59 34.43
CA ASN A 143 -0.09 8.08 35.52
C ASN A 143 -1.24 7.14 35.92
N LYS A 144 -1.09 5.82 35.71
CA LYS A 144 -2.14 4.80 35.86
C LYS A 144 -2.81 4.71 37.25
N LYS A 145 -2.30 5.39 38.29
CA LYS A 145 -2.79 5.28 39.66
C LYS A 145 -3.55 6.53 40.15
N GLN A 146 -3.67 7.58 39.34
CA GLN A 146 -4.34 8.83 39.75
C GLN A 146 -5.68 8.97 39.04
N THR A 147 -6.71 9.37 39.75
CA THR A 147 -7.96 9.85 39.17
C THR A 147 -7.70 11.25 38.59
N LEU A 148 -7.59 11.35 37.30
CA LEU A 148 -7.32 12.61 36.61
C LEU A 148 -8.63 13.28 36.18
N SER A 149 -8.67 14.63 36.21
CA SER A 149 -9.79 15.38 35.63
C SER A 149 -9.74 15.30 34.09
N ASP A 150 -10.90 15.49 33.45
CA ASP A 150 -11.04 15.50 31.98
C ASP A 150 -10.10 16.53 31.34
N GLN A 151 -9.96 17.71 31.95
CA GLN A 151 -9.04 18.75 31.49
C GLN A 151 -7.59 18.26 31.50
N SER A 152 -7.18 17.53 32.56
CA SER A 152 -5.82 16.98 32.66
C SER A 152 -5.56 15.90 31.60
N ILE A 153 -6.55 15.04 31.36
CA ILE A 153 -6.47 14.00 30.34
C ILE A 153 -6.30 14.64 28.94
N ARG A 154 -7.11 15.66 28.63
CA ARG A 154 -7.04 16.39 27.36
C ARG A 154 -5.69 17.08 27.17
N ALA A 155 -5.22 17.83 28.16
CA ALA A 155 -3.93 18.53 28.10
C ALA A 155 -2.76 17.57 27.87
N MET A 156 -2.72 16.43 28.59
CA MET A 156 -1.68 15.42 28.41
C MET A 156 -1.74 14.74 27.03
N SER A 157 -2.94 14.46 26.54
CA SER A 157 -3.15 13.85 25.23
C SER A 157 -2.75 14.78 24.10
N LYS A 158 -3.09 16.07 24.20
CA LYS A 158 -2.67 17.12 23.26
C LYS A 158 -1.14 17.23 23.17
N THR A 159 -0.46 17.34 24.31
CA THR A 159 1.00 17.39 24.37
C THR A 159 1.64 16.15 23.74
N PHE A 160 1.11 14.97 24.03
CA PHE A 160 1.62 13.72 23.43
C PHE A 160 1.42 13.67 21.91
N ALA A 161 0.29 14.17 21.39
CA ALA A 161 0.03 14.27 19.97
C ALA A 161 1.02 15.26 19.30
N GLU A 162 1.23 16.43 19.87
CA GLU A 162 2.17 17.46 19.38
C GLU A 162 3.61 16.93 19.33
N GLU A 163 4.09 16.27 20.39
CA GLU A 163 5.41 15.63 20.41
C GLU A 163 5.52 14.54 19.30
N SER A 164 4.46 13.76 19.12
CA SER A 164 4.43 12.72 18.09
C SER A 164 4.47 13.30 16.67
N ILE A 165 3.72 14.38 16.43
CA ILE A 165 3.70 15.11 15.15
C ILE A 165 5.12 15.60 14.82
N GLN A 166 5.80 16.24 15.79
CA GLN A 166 7.15 16.75 15.55
C GLN A 166 8.13 15.65 15.15
N VAL A 167 8.14 14.53 15.86
CA VAL A 167 8.99 13.36 15.53
C VAL A 167 8.66 12.79 14.13
N GLN A 168 7.38 12.70 13.80
CA GLN A 168 6.96 12.18 12.49
C GLN A 168 7.29 13.14 11.35
N LYS A 169 7.09 14.44 11.53
CA LYS A 169 7.45 15.50 10.59
C LYS A 169 8.93 15.45 10.22
N GLU A 170 9.82 15.40 11.23
CA GLU A 170 11.26 15.27 11.03
C GLU A 170 11.60 14.01 10.21
N GLY A 171 10.98 12.86 10.52
CA GLY A 171 11.19 11.64 9.76
C GLY A 171 10.70 11.73 8.32
N PHE A 172 9.57 12.36 8.05
CA PHE A 172 9.08 12.56 6.67
C PHE A 172 10.00 13.52 5.86
N GLN A 173 10.56 14.51 6.51
CA GLN A 173 11.60 15.36 5.91
C GLN A 173 12.86 14.55 5.59
N GLU A 174 13.28 13.63 6.48
CA GLU A 174 14.41 12.72 6.21
C GLU A 174 14.14 11.77 5.03
N TYR A 175 12.89 11.40 4.75
CA TYR A 175 12.53 10.61 3.56
C TYR A 175 12.54 11.41 2.27
N GLY A 176 12.83 12.71 2.35
CA GLY A 176 12.87 13.61 1.20
C GLY A 176 11.51 13.95 0.62
N VAL A 177 10.45 13.89 1.42
CA VAL A 177 9.08 14.19 0.97
C VAL A 177 8.91 15.68 0.74
N MET A 178 8.42 16.03 -0.46
CA MET A 178 8.19 17.41 -0.91
C MET A 178 6.87 17.95 -0.34
N ALA A 179 6.95 18.91 0.58
CA ALA A 179 5.78 19.59 1.15
C ALA A 179 6.21 20.91 1.79
N ASP A 180 5.25 21.80 2.10
CA ASP A 180 5.47 22.96 2.98
C ASP A 180 5.21 22.54 4.43
N TRP A 181 6.24 22.01 5.07
CA TRP A 181 6.17 21.45 6.41
C TRP A 181 5.94 22.50 7.52
N GLU A 182 6.23 23.78 7.25
CA GLU A 182 6.10 24.86 8.23
C GLU A 182 4.85 25.72 8.00
N GLY A 183 4.43 25.89 6.75
CA GLY A 183 3.35 26.80 6.41
C GLY A 183 1.99 26.12 6.13
N GLN A 184 1.98 24.90 5.58
CA GLN A 184 0.76 24.27 5.09
C GLN A 184 0.65 22.82 5.58
N CYS A 185 0.26 22.64 6.83
CA CYS A 185 -0.10 21.34 7.41
C CYS A 185 -1.46 21.44 8.07
N TYR A 186 -2.21 20.35 8.18
CA TYR A 186 -3.47 20.29 8.94
C TYR A 186 -3.36 19.29 10.09
N ARG A 187 -4.08 19.58 11.18
CA ARG A 187 -4.22 18.68 12.33
C ARG A 187 -5.70 18.59 12.67
N THR A 188 -6.20 17.38 12.88
CA THR A 188 -7.63 17.23 13.20
C THR A 188 -8.03 17.90 14.53
N MET A 189 -7.07 18.26 15.39
CA MET A 189 -7.24 19.02 16.64
C MET A 189 -7.14 20.56 16.48
N ASP A 190 -6.99 21.08 15.25
CA ASP A 190 -6.97 22.51 15.02
C ASP A 190 -8.40 23.07 15.15
N PRO A 191 -8.61 24.21 15.87
CA PRO A 191 -9.96 24.72 16.16
C PRO A 191 -10.83 24.94 14.94
N LEU A 192 -10.25 25.42 13.82
CA LEU A 192 -10.99 25.62 12.58
C LEU A 192 -11.34 24.29 11.90
N TYR A 193 -10.47 23.27 12.02
CA TYR A 193 -10.76 21.93 11.52
C TYR A 193 -11.92 21.30 12.30
N GLU A 194 -11.87 21.34 13.65
CA GLU A 194 -12.94 20.85 14.53
C GLU A 194 -14.28 21.53 14.23
N ALA A 195 -14.29 22.85 14.02
CA ALA A 195 -15.50 23.59 13.67
C ALA A 195 -16.06 23.14 12.30
N GLN A 196 -15.23 22.98 11.29
CA GLN A 196 -15.66 22.55 9.97
C GLN A 196 -16.15 21.09 9.94
N GLN A 197 -15.53 20.21 10.71
CA GLN A 197 -16.02 18.86 10.95
C GLN A 197 -17.44 18.87 11.55
N LEU A 198 -17.70 19.76 12.49
CA LEU A 198 -19.02 19.94 13.09
C LEU A 198 -20.05 20.46 12.07
N ASP A 199 -19.67 21.37 11.16
CA ASP A 199 -20.55 21.78 10.07
C ASP A 199 -20.99 20.60 9.18
N VAL A 200 -20.07 19.69 8.87
CA VAL A 200 -20.41 18.44 8.14
C VAL A 200 -21.34 17.56 8.98
N PHE A 201 -21.06 17.40 10.28
CA PHE A 201 -21.91 16.64 11.19
C PHE A 201 -23.35 17.18 11.22
N TYR A 202 -23.50 18.48 11.40
CA TYR A 202 -24.82 19.08 11.49
C TYR A 202 -25.60 19.03 10.17
N ALA A 203 -24.92 19.23 9.04
CA ALA A 203 -25.53 19.08 7.73
C ALA A 203 -26.02 17.64 7.46
N MET A 204 -25.33 16.64 7.98
CA MET A 204 -25.78 15.25 7.92
C MET A 204 -26.95 14.98 8.89
N TYR A 205 -26.95 15.64 10.05
CA TYR A 205 -28.07 15.58 11.01
C TYR A 205 -29.34 16.18 10.41
N GLU A 206 -29.31 17.38 9.81
CA GLU A 206 -30.43 18.00 9.12
C GLU A 206 -31.02 17.14 7.98
N LYS A 207 -30.20 16.31 7.35
CA LYS A 207 -30.62 15.33 6.33
C LYS A 207 -31.14 14.02 6.92
N GLU A 208 -31.33 13.95 8.23
CA GLU A 208 -31.76 12.74 8.94
C GLU A 208 -30.85 11.50 8.66
N LEU A 209 -29.59 11.77 8.40
CA LEU A 209 -28.57 10.71 8.24
C LEU A 209 -27.91 10.38 9.58
N ILE A 210 -27.83 11.34 10.49
CA ILE A 210 -27.31 11.14 11.86
C ILE A 210 -28.50 11.10 12.82
N TYR A 211 -28.54 10.07 13.65
CA TYR A 211 -29.59 9.90 14.65
C TYR A 211 -29.04 9.22 15.90
N GLN A 212 -29.73 9.40 17.03
CA GLN A 212 -29.49 8.63 18.24
C GLN A 212 -30.42 7.42 18.27
N GLY A 213 -29.86 6.25 18.52
CA GLY A 213 -30.59 4.99 18.54
C GLY A 213 -30.14 4.08 19.70
N TYR A 214 -30.99 3.15 20.07
CA TYR A 214 -30.69 2.10 21.04
C TYR A 214 -30.58 0.77 20.26
N MET A 215 -29.39 0.19 20.20
CA MET A 215 -29.15 -1.09 19.51
C MET A 215 -27.83 -1.75 19.96
N PRO A 216 -27.65 -3.05 19.69
CA PRO A 216 -26.39 -3.74 19.98
C PRO A 216 -25.23 -3.16 19.16
N VAL A 217 -24.15 -2.79 19.83
CA VAL A 217 -22.88 -2.35 19.23
C VAL A 217 -21.75 -3.21 19.75
N TYR A 218 -20.65 -3.28 19.00
CA TYR A 218 -19.41 -3.84 19.54
C TYR A 218 -18.93 -2.96 20.68
N TRP A 219 -18.84 -3.54 21.85
CA TRP A 219 -18.44 -2.87 23.08
C TRP A 219 -17.15 -3.51 23.63
N SER A 220 -16.17 -2.69 23.96
CA SER A 220 -14.95 -3.14 24.62
C SER A 220 -15.05 -2.93 26.13
N PRO A 221 -15.28 -3.98 26.95
CA PRO A 221 -15.26 -3.84 28.41
C PRO A 221 -13.91 -3.38 28.96
N SER A 222 -12.83 -3.72 28.25
CA SER A 222 -11.47 -3.33 28.65
C SER A 222 -11.15 -1.85 28.41
N SER A 223 -11.81 -1.24 27.46
CA SER A 223 -11.69 0.18 27.11
C SER A 223 -12.91 0.99 27.52
N ARG A 224 -14.03 0.37 27.89
CA ARG A 224 -15.31 0.96 28.27
C ARG A 224 -15.84 1.92 27.22
N THR A 225 -15.91 1.47 25.98
CA THR A 225 -16.38 2.29 24.86
C THR A 225 -16.94 1.42 23.74
N ALA A 226 -17.86 1.98 22.96
CA ALA A 226 -18.28 1.40 21.70
C ALA A 226 -17.12 1.43 20.67
N LEU A 227 -17.11 0.44 19.80
CA LEU A 227 -16.13 0.32 18.72
C LEU A 227 -16.85 0.24 17.37
N ALA A 228 -16.31 0.93 16.37
CA ALA A 228 -16.65 0.67 14.98
C ALA A 228 -15.93 -0.59 14.48
N GLU A 229 -16.43 -1.20 13.41
CA GLU A 229 -15.82 -2.43 12.88
C GLU A 229 -14.38 -2.22 12.37
N ALA A 230 -14.02 -1.00 11.96
CA ALA A 230 -12.64 -0.63 11.62
C ALA A 230 -11.67 -0.72 12.82
N GLU A 231 -12.22 -0.72 14.02
CA GLU A 231 -11.47 -0.83 15.28
C GLU A 231 -11.44 -2.26 15.84
N LEU A 232 -11.97 -3.24 15.10
CA LEU A 232 -11.92 -4.65 15.44
C LEU A 232 -10.76 -5.35 14.73
N GLU A 233 -10.12 -6.25 15.44
CA GLU A 233 -9.31 -7.33 14.87
C GLU A 233 -10.01 -8.66 15.19
N TYR A 234 -9.66 -9.70 14.43
CA TYR A 234 -10.22 -11.03 14.62
C TYR A 234 -9.11 -11.99 15.03
N ASP A 235 -9.29 -12.64 16.18
CA ASP A 235 -8.39 -13.72 16.63
C ASP A 235 -8.90 -15.07 16.07
N PRO A 236 -8.21 -15.67 15.07
CA PRO A 236 -8.62 -16.93 14.49
C PRO A 236 -8.37 -18.14 15.40
N GLY A 237 -7.67 -17.93 16.50
CA GLY A 237 -7.32 -18.94 17.48
C GLY A 237 -8.14 -18.90 18.76
N PHE A 238 -9.17 -18.05 18.82
CA PHE A 238 -9.97 -17.88 20.02
C PHE A 238 -10.74 -19.16 20.35
N VAL A 239 -10.74 -19.56 21.64
CA VAL A 239 -11.41 -20.76 22.13
C VAL A 239 -12.52 -20.36 23.08
N SER A 240 -13.77 -20.62 22.66
CA SER A 240 -14.96 -20.44 23.47
C SER A 240 -15.37 -21.75 24.15
N LYS A 241 -16.08 -21.63 25.27
CA LYS A 241 -16.81 -22.74 25.87
C LYS A 241 -18.17 -22.85 25.18
N ALA A 242 -18.32 -23.81 24.25
CA ALA A 242 -19.60 -24.07 23.60
C ALA A 242 -20.44 -25.05 24.45
N VAL A 243 -21.73 -24.80 24.53
CA VAL A 243 -22.63 -25.65 25.31
C VAL A 243 -23.88 -26.00 24.51
N TYR A 244 -24.33 -27.25 24.65
CA TYR A 244 -25.64 -27.73 24.22
C TYR A 244 -26.57 -27.72 25.42
N VAL A 245 -27.59 -26.88 25.38
CA VAL A 245 -28.50 -26.65 26.50
C VAL A 245 -29.91 -27.10 26.14
N LYS A 246 -30.58 -27.84 27.02
CA LYS A 246 -31.96 -28.27 26.90
C LYS A 246 -32.87 -27.32 27.70
N PHE A 247 -33.83 -26.69 27.02
CA PHE A 247 -34.86 -25.86 27.64
C PHE A 247 -36.21 -26.60 27.69
N PRO A 248 -36.90 -26.73 28.88
CA PRO A 248 -38.20 -27.36 28.97
C PRO A 248 -39.27 -26.68 28.11
N VAL A 249 -39.94 -27.44 27.26
CA VAL A 249 -41.04 -26.94 26.43
C VAL A 249 -42.35 -27.05 27.21
N THR A 250 -43.21 -26.01 27.15
CA THR A 250 -44.48 -25.98 27.87
C THR A 250 -45.45 -27.04 27.33
N ALA A 251 -45.99 -27.87 28.22
CA ALA A 251 -46.78 -29.04 27.88
C ALA A 251 -48.01 -28.73 27.01
N ASP A 252 -48.72 -27.64 27.31
CA ASP A 252 -49.94 -27.23 26.60
C ASP A 252 -49.72 -26.92 25.12
N THR A 253 -48.51 -26.49 24.77
CA THR A 253 -48.13 -26.11 23.40
C THR A 253 -47.81 -27.34 22.52
N LEU A 254 -47.55 -28.52 23.14
CA LEU A 254 -47.18 -29.76 22.44
C LEU A 254 -48.35 -30.51 21.83
N GLU A 255 -49.58 -30.30 22.34
CA GLU A 255 -50.77 -31.06 21.95
C GLU A 255 -51.14 -30.91 20.46
N ALA A 256 -50.88 -29.74 19.91
CA ALA A 256 -51.19 -29.45 18.51
C ALA A 256 -50.33 -30.24 17.50
N CYS A 257 -49.13 -30.69 17.93
CA CYS A 257 -48.12 -31.22 17.01
C CYS A 257 -47.64 -32.65 17.33
N PHE A 258 -47.71 -33.04 18.59
CA PHE A 258 -47.19 -34.34 19.06
C PHE A 258 -48.25 -35.17 19.80
N SER A 259 -48.33 -36.42 19.45
CA SER A 259 -49.22 -37.39 20.13
C SER A 259 -48.49 -38.01 21.35
N LEU A 260 -48.37 -37.27 22.43
CA LEU A 260 -47.68 -37.66 23.66
C LEU A 260 -48.63 -37.81 24.84
N ASN A 261 -48.35 -38.73 25.79
CA ASN A 261 -49.03 -38.78 27.05
C ASN A 261 -48.52 -37.73 28.01
N ASP A 262 -49.17 -37.41 29.11
CA ASP A 262 -48.83 -36.32 30.03
C ASP A 262 -47.44 -36.49 30.70
N ALA A 263 -47.02 -37.73 30.94
CA ALA A 263 -45.69 -38.03 31.46
C ALA A 263 -44.58 -37.74 30.41
N GLU A 264 -44.87 -37.99 29.16
CA GLU A 264 -43.92 -37.68 28.06
C GLU A 264 -43.87 -36.17 27.77
N LYS A 265 -44.97 -35.43 27.82
CA LYS A 265 -45.01 -33.98 27.62
C LYS A 265 -44.14 -33.25 28.62
N SER A 266 -44.07 -33.68 29.87
CA SER A 266 -43.21 -33.09 30.90
C SER A 266 -41.72 -33.36 30.71
N GLN A 267 -41.32 -34.19 29.76
CA GLN A 267 -39.95 -34.58 29.42
C GLN A 267 -39.50 -34.07 28.05
N VAL A 268 -40.20 -33.08 27.43
CA VAL A 268 -39.84 -32.52 26.14
C VAL A 268 -39.00 -31.28 26.34
N PHE A 269 -37.86 -31.26 25.67
CA PHE A 269 -36.89 -30.14 25.72
C PHE A 269 -36.55 -29.65 24.31
N ALA A 270 -36.43 -28.33 24.15
CA ALA A 270 -35.82 -27.71 23.00
C ALA A 270 -34.30 -27.68 23.20
N LEU A 271 -33.55 -28.17 22.22
CA LEU A 271 -32.08 -28.19 22.29
C LEU A 271 -31.48 -27.04 21.53
N ILE A 272 -30.76 -26.17 22.23
CA ILE A 272 -30.00 -25.07 21.62
C ILE A 272 -28.50 -25.27 21.79
N TRP A 273 -27.73 -24.60 20.93
CA TRP A 273 -26.29 -24.54 20.99
C TRP A 273 -25.82 -23.10 21.02
N THR A 274 -24.85 -22.80 21.88
CA THR A 274 -24.23 -21.45 21.91
C THR A 274 -22.75 -21.53 22.26
N THR A 275 -21.97 -20.63 21.63
CA THR A 275 -20.55 -20.38 21.97
C THR A 275 -20.34 -19.26 22.99
N THR A 276 -21.42 -18.60 23.40
CA THR A 276 -21.46 -17.49 24.35
C THR A 276 -22.41 -17.78 25.52
N PRO A 277 -22.10 -18.75 26.41
CA PRO A 277 -22.98 -19.13 27.51
C PRO A 277 -23.38 -17.97 28.42
N TRP A 278 -22.55 -16.92 28.49
CA TRP A 278 -22.86 -15.73 29.26
C TRP A 278 -24.08 -14.96 28.75
N THR A 279 -24.59 -15.21 27.52
CA THR A 279 -25.85 -14.59 27.03
C THR A 279 -27.11 -15.33 27.46
N LEU A 280 -27.02 -16.56 28.01
CA LEU A 280 -28.18 -17.36 28.40
C LEU A 280 -29.09 -16.72 29.47
N PRO A 281 -28.60 -15.91 30.44
CA PRO A 281 -29.46 -15.16 31.36
C PRO A 281 -30.35 -14.14 30.60
N ALA A 282 -29.86 -13.57 29.48
CA ALA A 282 -30.60 -12.62 28.64
C ALA A 282 -31.42 -13.28 27.53
N ASN A 283 -31.64 -14.60 27.60
CA ASN A 283 -32.46 -15.32 26.62
C ASN A 283 -33.93 -14.92 26.77
N GLU A 284 -34.57 -14.51 25.67
CA GLU A 284 -35.96 -14.05 25.59
C GLU A 284 -36.80 -14.83 24.57
N ALA A 285 -36.16 -15.60 23.66
CA ALA A 285 -36.85 -16.45 22.69
C ALA A 285 -35.95 -17.58 22.18
N ILE A 286 -36.55 -18.57 21.52
CA ILE A 286 -35.88 -19.51 20.62
C ILE A 286 -36.34 -19.26 19.21
N CYS A 287 -35.43 -18.96 18.25
CA CYS A 287 -35.76 -18.82 16.86
C CYS A 287 -35.69 -20.15 16.12
N PHE A 288 -36.64 -20.37 15.17
CA PHE A 288 -36.71 -21.52 14.28
C PHE A 288 -36.89 -21.13 12.81
N GLY A 289 -36.51 -22.00 11.89
CA GLY A 289 -36.73 -21.81 10.45
C GLY A 289 -38.02 -22.50 10.02
N SER A 290 -38.99 -21.73 9.49
CA SER A 290 -40.31 -22.29 9.07
C SER A 290 -40.21 -23.45 8.09
N ASP A 291 -39.30 -23.38 7.11
CA ASP A 291 -39.13 -24.36 6.04
C ASP A 291 -38.27 -25.55 6.46
N LEU A 292 -37.57 -25.46 7.59
CA LEU A 292 -36.73 -26.52 8.10
C LEU A 292 -37.57 -27.70 8.64
N THR A 293 -36.96 -28.88 8.61
CA THR A 293 -37.56 -30.07 9.23
C THR A 293 -36.89 -30.31 10.58
N TYR A 294 -37.72 -30.53 11.60
CA TYR A 294 -37.29 -30.83 12.97
C TYR A 294 -37.72 -32.22 13.37
N CYS A 295 -36.94 -32.83 14.26
CA CYS A 295 -37.19 -34.17 14.79
C CYS A 295 -37.44 -34.09 16.29
N LEU A 296 -38.41 -34.87 16.77
CA LEU A 296 -38.53 -35.21 18.16
C LEU A 296 -37.77 -36.53 18.39
N VAL A 297 -36.70 -36.46 19.18
CA VAL A 297 -35.78 -37.58 19.41
C VAL A 297 -35.87 -38.04 20.87
N LYS A 298 -36.21 -39.27 21.09
CA LYS A 298 -36.30 -39.89 22.45
C LYS A 298 -34.94 -40.50 22.83
N ASN A 299 -34.42 -40.13 23.97
CA ASN A 299 -33.29 -40.81 24.61
C ASN A 299 -33.81 -42.01 25.42
N LEU A 300 -33.36 -43.20 25.05
CA LEU A 300 -33.83 -44.45 25.65
C LEU A 300 -33.21 -44.77 26.99
N CYS A 301 -32.28 -43.92 27.51
CA CYS A 301 -31.65 -44.12 28.81
C CYS A 301 -32.38 -43.39 29.95
N ASN A 302 -32.96 -42.21 29.66
CA ASN A 302 -33.62 -41.38 30.69
C ASN A 302 -35.06 -40.95 30.30
N ASP A 303 -35.57 -41.45 29.18
CA ASP A 303 -36.88 -41.16 28.56
C ASP A 303 -37.10 -39.67 28.18
N GLU A 304 -36.08 -38.81 28.24
CA GLU A 304 -36.17 -37.41 27.77
C GLU A 304 -36.36 -37.34 26.25
N LEU A 305 -37.08 -36.32 25.81
CA LEU A 305 -37.43 -36.05 24.43
C LEU A 305 -36.82 -34.71 24.00
N TYR A 306 -36.07 -34.70 22.91
CA TYR A 306 -35.38 -33.53 22.41
C TYR A 306 -35.91 -33.06 21.06
N ILE A 307 -36.20 -31.78 20.91
CA ILE A 307 -36.54 -31.14 19.65
C ILE A 307 -35.24 -30.53 19.08
N CYS A 308 -34.87 -30.95 17.85
CA CYS A 308 -33.72 -30.40 17.11
C CYS A 308 -33.96 -30.51 15.59
N GLY A 309 -33.16 -29.78 14.81
CA GLY A 309 -33.15 -29.87 13.36
C GLY A 309 -32.79 -31.29 12.89
N LYS A 310 -33.38 -31.74 11.78
CA LYS A 310 -33.17 -33.06 11.22
C LYS A 310 -31.70 -33.34 10.91
N GLU A 311 -30.98 -32.35 10.40
CA GLU A 311 -29.55 -32.42 10.03
C GLU A 311 -28.65 -32.63 11.24
N PHE A 312 -29.11 -32.24 12.43
CA PHE A 312 -28.37 -32.40 13.70
C PHE A 312 -28.55 -33.77 14.34
N VAL A 313 -29.53 -34.57 13.93
CA VAL A 313 -29.91 -35.82 14.61
C VAL A 313 -28.75 -36.83 14.72
N ASP A 314 -27.93 -37.00 13.68
CA ASP A 314 -26.77 -37.92 13.73
C ASP A 314 -25.73 -37.49 14.75
N GLN A 315 -25.50 -36.20 14.85
CA GLN A 315 -24.60 -35.62 15.88
C GLN A 315 -25.22 -35.80 17.27
N LEU A 316 -26.52 -35.56 17.43
CA LEU A 316 -27.24 -35.79 18.69
C LEU A 316 -27.12 -37.24 19.15
N HIS A 317 -27.27 -38.20 18.24
CA HIS A 317 -27.07 -39.61 18.56
C HIS A 317 -25.68 -39.95 19.08
N SER A 318 -24.67 -39.22 18.64
CA SER A 318 -23.30 -39.38 19.10
C SER A 318 -23.01 -38.69 20.45
N ILE A 319 -23.75 -37.66 20.79
CA ILE A 319 -23.59 -36.86 22.03
C ILE A 319 -24.37 -37.52 23.19
N LEU A 320 -25.53 -38.07 22.92
CA LEU A 320 -26.38 -38.64 23.96
C LEU A 320 -25.82 -39.94 24.50
N PRO A 321 -25.88 -40.15 25.84
CA PRO A 321 -25.52 -41.46 26.41
C PRO A 321 -26.52 -42.52 25.98
N GLY A 322 -26.06 -43.59 25.36
CA GLY A 322 -26.84 -44.75 25.00
C GLY A 322 -27.55 -44.65 23.64
N LYS A 323 -28.70 -45.35 23.49
CA LYS A 323 -29.45 -45.34 22.24
C LYS A 323 -30.52 -44.27 22.25
N SER A 324 -30.73 -43.62 21.12
CA SER A 324 -31.83 -42.69 20.90
C SER A 324 -32.59 -43.00 19.61
N LYS A 325 -33.85 -42.55 19.51
CA LYS A 325 -34.76 -42.86 18.41
C LYS A 325 -35.58 -41.63 18.03
N ILE A 326 -35.69 -41.36 16.73
CA ILE A 326 -36.66 -40.39 16.21
C ILE A 326 -38.08 -40.91 16.44
N ILE A 327 -38.90 -40.13 17.12
CA ILE A 327 -40.28 -40.40 17.37
C ILE A 327 -41.17 -39.82 16.28
N GLN A 328 -40.90 -38.54 15.90
CA GLN A 328 -41.71 -37.85 14.90
C GLN A 328 -40.88 -36.76 14.21
N GLU A 329 -41.21 -36.48 12.95
CA GLU A 329 -40.66 -35.32 12.20
C GLU A 329 -41.79 -34.30 11.98
N ILE A 330 -41.47 -33.00 12.11
CA ILE A 330 -42.41 -31.91 11.87
C ILE A 330 -41.71 -30.77 11.10
N LYS A 331 -42.52 -29.94 10.45
CA LYS A 331 -42.04 -28.70 9.85
C LYS A 331 -41.91 -27.59 10.89
N GLY A 332 -40.94 -26.72 10.74
CA GLY A 332 -40.73 -25.60 11.65
C GLY A 332 -41.95 -24.68 11.76
N SER A 333 -42.75 -24.54 10.69
CA SER A 333 -44.00 -23.77 10.72
C SER A 333 -44.99 -24.21 11.82
N ALA A 334 -44.84 -25.41 12.34
CA ALA A 334 -45.63 -25.93 13.46
C ALA A 334 -45.26 -25.32 14.83
N PHE A 335 -44.12 -24.68 14.96
CA PHE A 335 -43.65 -24.09 16.23
C PHE A 335 -44.20 -22.69 16.55
N LYS A 336 -45.03 -22.13 15.72
CA LYS A 336 -45.50 -20.75 15.80
C LYS A 336 -46.07 -20.35 17.17
N ASP A 337 -46.74 -21.28 17.86
CA ASP A 337 -47.38 -21.02 19.16
C ASP A 337 -46.65 -21.77 20.31
N PHE A 338 -45.48 -22.34 20.04
CA PHE A 338 -44.72 -23.05 21.07
C PHE A 338 -44.13 -22.09 22.07
N LYS A 339 -44.08 -22.54 23.33
CA LYS A 339 -43.47 -21.84 24.44
C LYS A 339 -42.51 -22.77 25.18
N TYR A 340 -41.56 -22.17 25.88
CA TYR A 340 -40.61 -22.87 26.70
C TYR A 340 -40.26 -22.05 27.95
N THR A 341 -39.54 -22.66 28.87
CA THR A 341 -39.07 -21.98 30.10
C THR A 341 -37.54 -21.97 30.14
N ASN A 342 -36.97 -20.85 30.57
CA ASN A 342 -35.54 -20.72 30.83
C ASN A 342 -35.29 -20.94 32.34
N PRO A 343 -34.59 -22.00 32.77
CA PRO A 343 -34.33 -22.29 34.17
C PRO A 343 -33.57 -21.19 34.94
N LEU A 344 -32.75 -20.38 34.22
CA LEU A 344 -32.04 -19.27 34.81
C LEU A 344 -32.95 -18.13 35.30
N LYS A 345 -34.09 -17.89 34.64
CA LYS A 345 -35.00 -16.79 35.03
C LYS A 345 -35.50 -16.94 36.46
N GLN A 346 -35.84 -18.15 36.90
CA GLN A 346 -36.27 -18.43 38.27
C GLN A 346 -35.12 -18.32 39.27
N LEU A 347 -33.87 -18.64 38.86
CA LEU A 347 -32.69 -18.47 39.71
C LEU A 347 -32.26 -17.01 39.84
N MET A 348 -32.57 -16.17 38.82
CA MET A 348 -32.29 -14.72 38.83
C MET A 348 -33.25 -13.98 39.75
N ASP A 349 -34.54 -14.36 39.75
CA ASP A 349 -35.55 -13.78 40.60
C ASP A 349 -36.34 -14.89 41.37
N PRO A 350 -35.85 -15.31 42.54
CA PRO A 350 -36.50 -16.34 43.36
C PRO A 350 -37.88 -15.92 43.92
N SER A 351 -38.25 -14.62 43.80
CA SER A 351 -39.57 -14.14 44.25
C SER A 351 -40.69 -14.36 43.22
N MET A 352 -40.34 -14.81 42.00
CA MET A 352 -41.32 -15.15 40.97
C MET A 352 -42.07 -16.42 41.35
N ASP A 353 -43.35 -16.28 41.69
CA ASP A 353 -44.28 -17.42 42.01
C ASP A 353 -44.66 -18.21 40.75
N VAL A 354 -44.51 -17.63 39.54
CA VAL A 354 -44.86 -18.23 38.25
C VAL A 354 -43.64 -18.26 37.33
N VAL A 355 -43.36 -19.45 36.78
CA VAL A 355 -42.27 -19.61 35.80
C VAL A 355 -42.64 -18.85 34.51
N GLN A 356 -41.80 -17.95 34.11
CA GLN A 356 -41.97 -17.15 32.86
C GLN A 356 -41.90 -18.07 31.65
N GLU A 357 -42.96 -18.09 30.81
CA GLU A 357 -42.96 -18.73 29.51
C GLU A 357 -42.44 -17.81 28.43
N LEU A 358 -41.53 -18.30 27.64
CA LEU A 358 -40.88 -17.60 26.55
C LEU A 358 -41.30 -18.17 25.18
N PRO A 359 -41.42 -17.36 24.12
CA PRO A 359 -41.94 -17.79 22.81
C PRO A 359 -40.87 -18.44 21.93
N PHE A 360 -41.35 -19.30 21.01
CA PHE A 360 -40.66 -19.66 19.79
C PHE A 360 -40.99 -18.60 18.73
N LEU A 361 -40.00 -18.16 17.94
CA LEU A 361 -40.15 -17.13 16.92
C LEU A 361 -39.60 -17.60 15.59
N GLU A 362 -40.25 -17.22 14.51
CA GLU A 362 -39.76 -17.48 13.17
C GLU A 362 -38.55 -16.57 12.86
N GLY A 363 -37.45 -17.16 12.38
CA GLY A 363 -36.23 -16.47 12.07
C GLY A 363 -35.61 -16.89 10.73
N ASP A 364 -35.51 -15.95 9.78
CA ASP A 364 -34.89 -16.18 8.46
C ASP A 364 -33.38 -16.46 8.53
N HIS A 365 -32.74 -16.11 9.64
CA HIS A 365 -31.33 -16.36 9.92
C HIS A 365 -31.01 -17.75 10.42
N VAL A 366 -32.07 -18.57 10.73
CA VAL A 366 -31.89 -19.93 11.20
C VAL A 366 -31.55 -20.85 10.03
N THR A 367 -30.41 -21.50 10.09
CA THR A 367 -29.92 -22.43 9.07
C THR A 367 -29.81 -23.85 9.62
N ALA A 368 -29.80 -24.83 8.73
CA ALA A 368 -29.63 -26.22 9.10
C ALA A 368 -28.19 -26.67 9.30
N ASP A 369 -27.22 -25.85 8.82
CA ASP A 369 -25.81 -26.24 8.70
C ASP A 369 -25.01 -26.09 9.99
N VAL A 370 -25.51 -25.30 10.95
CA VAL A 370 -24.79 -24.98 12.20
C VAL A 370 -25.69 -25.13 13.41
N GLY A 371 -25.15 -25.78 14.45
CA GLY A 371 -25.86 -25.96 15.71
C GLY A 371 -27.02 -26.96 15.63
N THR A 372 -28.04 -26.74 16.46
CA THR A 372 -29.16 -27.66 16.63
C THR A 372 -30.36 -27.39 15.72
N GLY A 373 -30.28 -26.35 14.85
CA GLY A 373 -31.43 -25.87 14.07
C GLY A 373 -32.41 -24.99 14.88
N LEU A 374 -32.17 -24.83 16.18
CA LEU A 374 -32.90 -23.92 17.07
C LEU A 374 -31.89 -22.89 17.61
N VAL A 375 -32.19 -21.60 17.49
CA VAL A 375 -31.27 -20.53 17.85
C VAL A 375 -31.74 -19.83 19.12
N HIS A 376 -30.89 -19.85 20.14
CA HIS A 376 -31.03 -19.04 21.35
C HIS A 376 -31.00 -17.54 20.99
N THR A 377 -31.99 -16.78 21.40
CA THR A 377 -32.17 -15.36 21.05
C THR A 377 -32.03 -14.50 22.31
N ALA A 378 -31.00 -13.63 22.29
CA ALA A 378 -30.74 -12.63 23.33
C ALA A 378 -30.70 -11.23 22.70
N PRO A 379 -31.84 -10.49 22.67
CA PRO A 379 -31.95 -9.22 21.91
C PRO A 379 -30.90 -8.16 22.24
N ALA A 380 -30.42 -8.09 23.47
CA ALA A 380 -29.39 -7.16 23.89
C ALA A 380 -27.98 -7.51 23.37
N HIS A 381 -27.75 -8.74 22.85
CA HIS A 381 -26.40 -9.29 22.60
C HIS A 381 -26.22 -9.87 21.18
N GLY A 382 -27.20 -9.69 20.29
CA GLY A 382 -27.18 -10.11 18.88
C GLY A 382 -27.89 -9.10 18.00
N GLN A 383 -27.41 -8.85 16.78
CA GLN A 383 -28.06 -7.89 15.86
C GLN A 383 -29.34 -8.44 15.28
N GLU A 384 -29.33 -9.69 14.84
CA GLU A 384 -30.52 -10.42 14.36
C GLU A 384 -31.53 -10.62 15.49
N ASP A 385 -31.03 -10.96 16.70
CA ASP A 385 -31.83 -11.11 17.92
C ASP A 385 -32.53 -9.81 18.29
N PHE A 386 -31.82 -8.67 18.21
CA PHE A 386 -32.37 -7.34 18.46
C PHE A 386 -33.50 -7.00 17.50
N GLN A 387 -33.34 -7.31 16.20
CA GLN A 387 -34.38 -7.05 15.20
C GLN A 387 -35.64 -7.86 15.53
N LYS A 388 -35.49 -9.14 15.94
CA LYS A 388 -36.59 -9.97 16.39
C LYS A 388 -37.19 -9.45 17.69
N GLY A 389 -36.36 -9.01 18.64
CA GLY A 389 -36.82 -8.38 19.88
C GLY A 389 -37.70 -7.16 19.63
N MET A 390 -37.28 -6.25 18.74
CA MET A 390 -38.05 -5.07 18.34
C MET A 390 -39.34 -5.44 17.61
N GLN A 391 -39.31 -6.47 16.74
CA GLN A 391 -40.45 -6.93 15.95
C GLN A 391 -41.55 -7.52 16.86
N TYR A 392 -41.16 -8.22 17.90
CA TYR A 392 -42.10 -8.96 18.77
C TYR A 392 -42.27 -8.33 20.17
N GLY A 393 -41.66 -7.15 20.42
CA GLY A 393 -41.78 -6.43 21.70
C GLY A 393 -41.10 -7.12 22.87
N LEU A 394 -40.01 -7.88 22.62
CA LEU A 394 -39.22 -8.52 23.69
C LEU A 394 -38.33 -7.49 24.41
N PRO A 395 -37.92 -7.78 25.67
CA PRO A 395 -36.92 -6.96 26.36
C PRO A 395 -35.61 -6.90 25.59
N VAL A 396 -35.06 -5.66 25.45
CA VAL A 396 -33.82 -5.43 24.70
C VAL A 396 -32.71 -4.84 25.58
N ASP A 397 -32.97 -4.72 26.90
CA ASP A 397 -32.02 -4.12 27.84
C ASP A 397 -30.87 -5.07 28.14
N SER A 398 -29.66 -4.51 28.25
CA SER A 398 -28.45 -5.30 28.49
C SER A 398 -28.29 -5.61 29.96
N LEU A 399 -28.23 -6.89 30.29
CA LEU A 399 -27.89 -7.39 31.64
C LEU A 399 -26.40 -7.30 32.00
N VAL A 400 -25.57 -6.72 31.10
CA VAL A 400 -24.13 -6.55 31.29
C VAL A 400 -23.80 -5.06 31.24
N ASP A 401 -23.07 -4.58 32.25
CA ASP A 401 -22.64 -3.19 32.40
C ASP A 401 -21.49 -2.81 31.44
N GLU A 402 -21.06 -1.57 31.51
CA GLU A 402 -19.96 -1.02 30.68
C GLU A 402 -18.59 -1.67 30.96
N THR A 403 -18.43 -2.28 32.15
CA THR A 403 -17.21 -2.97 32.57
C THR A 403 -17.19 -4.46 32.18
N GLY A 404 -18.29 -4.93 31.54
CA GLY A 404 -18.48 -6.33 31.19
C GLY A 404 -18.89 -7.20 32.39
N ARG A 405 -19.58 -6.64 33.38
CA ARG A 405 -20.09 -7.35 34.52
C ARG A 405 -21.62 -7.44 34.46
N TYR A 406 -22.16 -8.54 34.94
CA TYR A 406 -23.60 -8.65 35.14
C TYR A 406 -24.11 -7.59 36.11
N THR A 407 -25.26 -6.99 35.79
CA THR A 407 -25.97 -6.04 36.64
C THR A 407 -26.76 -6.74 37.77
N SER A 408 -27.27 -5.97 38.71
CA SER A 408 -28.14 -6.49 39.77
C SER A 408 -29.40 -7.19 39.31
N GLU A 409 -29.87 -6.90 38.09
CA GLU A 409 -31.05 -7.55 37.47
C GLU A 409 -30.84 -9.05 37.20
N THR A 410 -29.59 -9.51 37.14
CA THR A 410 -29.27 -10.93 36.99
C THR A 410 -29.35 -11.75 38.31
N GLY A 411 -29.71 -11.09 39.42
CA GLY A 411 -29.82 -11.70 40.72
C GLY A 411 -28.48 -11.99 41.39
N PRO A 412 -28.52 -12.32 42.71
CA PRO A 412 -27.34 -12.36 43.57
C PRO A 412 -26.29 -13.43 43.19
N LEU A 413 -26.67 -14.46 42.42
CA LEU A 413 -25.74 -15.50 41.97
C LEU A 413 -24.84 -15.09 40.81
N LEU A 414 -25.32 -14.16 39.99
CA LEU A 414 -24.62 -13.70 38.78
C LEU A 414 -24.10 -12.27 38.91
N GLU A 415 -24.72 -11.40 39.71
CA GLU A 415 -24.32 -10.00 39.89
C GLU A 415 -22.81 -9.82 40.06
N GLY A 416 -22.23 -8.88 39.29
CA GLY A 416 -20.81 -8.55 39.35
C GLY A 416 -19.86 -9.55 38.68
N LYS A 417 -20.32 -10.73 38.23
CA LYS A 417 -19.50 -11.69 37.46
C LYS A 417 -19.09 -11.09 36.12
N ARG A 418 -17.86 -11.35 35.68
CA ARG A 418 -17.29 -10.77 34.44
C ARG A 418 -17.39 -11.72 33.29
N VAL A 419 -17.95 -11.23 32.17
CA VAL A 419 -17.95 -11.89 30.87
C VAL A 419 -16.50 -12.18 30.45
N HIS A 420 -16.26 -13.35 29.88
CA HIS A 420 -14.94 -13.90 29.47
C HIS A 420 -13.95 -14.12 30.63
N VAL A 421 -14.41 -14.14 31.90
CA VAL A 421 -13.56 -14.41 33.06
C VAL A 421 -14.18 -15.49 33.95
N ASP A 422 -15.31 -15.21 34.58
CA ASP A 422 -15.99 -16.08 35.52
C ASP A 422 -17.50 -16.23 35.30
N ALA A 423 -18.08 -15.42 34.42
CA ALA A 423 -19.52 -15.46 34.09
C ALA A 423 -19.92 -16.77 33.41
N GLU A 424 -19.16 -17.23 32.41
CA GLU A 424 -19.44 -18.46 31.65
C GLU A 424 -19.43 -19.67 32.59
N ASP A 425 -18.42 -19.79 33.45
CA ASP A 425 -18.33 -20.92 34.40
C ASP A 425 -19.45 -20.91 35.42
N THR A 426 -19.86 -19.72 35.86
CA THR A 426 -21.00 -19.59 36.78
C THR A 426 -22.31 -20.01 36.13
N VAL A 427 -22.59 -19.51 34.91
CA VAL A 427 -23.80 -19.89 34.13
C VAL A 427 -23.82 -21.38 33.84
N ILE A 428 -22.71 -21.95 33.38
CA ILE A 428 -22.58 -23.39 33.10
C ILE A 428 -22.85 -24.20 34.40
N SER A 429 -22.32 -23.78 35.54
CA SER A 429 -22.54 -24.45 36.81
C SER A 429 -24.01 -24.41 37.29
N LEU A 430 -24.68 -23.26 37.07
CA LEU A 430 -26.10 -23.11 37.39
C LEU A 430 -27.00 -23.97 36.49
N LEU A 431 -26.61 -24.16 35.25
CA LEU A 431 -27.34 -24.97 34.25
C LEU A 431 -26.86 -26.44 34.18
N LYS A 432 -26.03 -26.93 35.12
CA LYS A 432 -25.38 -28.25 35.01
C LYS A 432 -26.36 -29.40 34.65
N ASP A 433 -27.62 -29.39 35.19
CA ASP A 433 -28.64 -30.42 34.93
C ASP A 433 -29.37 -30.21 33.59
N HIS A 434 -29.14 -29.08 32.92
CA HIS A 434 -29.68 -28.71 31.61
C HIS A 434 -28.64 -28.76 30.50
N ILE A 435 -27.36 -28.96 30.79
CA ILE A 435 -26.29 -29.06 29.78
C ILE A 435 -26.11 -30.52 29.38
N ILE A 436 -26.28 -30.81 28.09
CA ILE A 436 -26.04 -32.12 27.52
C ILE A 436 -24.57 -32.36 27.21
N LEU A 437 -23.92 -31.35 26.65
CA LEU A 437 -22.50 -31.38 26.29
C LEU A 437 -21.88 -29.97 26.43
N GLN A 438 -20.65 -29.95 26.97
CA GLN A 438 -19.77 -28.81 26.94
C GLN A 438 -18.51 -29.17 26.13
N GLU A 439 -18.11 -28.31 25.20
CA GLU A 439 -16.92 -28.52 24.40
C GLU A 439 -16.10 -27.24 24.25
N SER A 440 -14.80 -27.38 23.88
CA SER A 440 -13.95 -26.27 23.52
C SER A 440 -14.07 -26.02 22.02
N TYR A 441 -14.63 -24.87 21.63
CA TYR A 441 -14.88 -24.51 20.26
C TYR A 441 -13.93 -23.42 19.77
N LYS A 442 -13.07 -23.76 18.80
CA LYS A 442 -12.10 -22.82 18.22
C LYS A 442 -12.70 -22.12 17.02
N HIS A 443 -12.76 -20.80 17.07
CA HIS A 443 -13.31 -19.97 15.98
C HIS A 443 -12.65 -18.60 15.92
N SER A 444 -12.96 -17.83 14.87
CA SER A 444 -12.55 -16.43 14.77
C SER A 444 -13.44 -15.55 15.64
N TYR A 445 -12.87 -14.78 16.56
CA TYR A 445 -13.61 -13.92 17.49
C TYR A 445 -13.14 -12.46 17.41
N PRO A 446 -14.06 -11.47 17.47
CA PRO A 446 -13.70 -10.06 17.42
C PRO A 446 -13.03 -9.63 18.74
N ILE A 447 -11.91 -8.92 18.59
CA ILE A 447 -11.13 -8.37 19.68
C ILE A 447 -10.89 -6.88 19.46
N ASP A 448 -10.80 -6.13 20.53
CA ASP A 448 -10.39 -4.72 20.50
C ASP A 448 -8.97 -4.59 19.92
N TRP A 449 -8.82 -3.85 18.86
CA TRP A 449 -7.55 -3.69 18.12
C TRP A 449 -6.40 -3.14 18.97
N ARG A 450 -6.71 -2.46 20.09
CA ARG A 450 -5.72 -1.81 20.98
C ARG A 450 -5.40 -2.64 22.20
N THR A 451 -6.42 -3.11 22.90
CA THR A 451 -6.24 -3.90 24.13
C THR A 451 -5.97 -5.36 23.84
N LYS A 452 -6.29 -5.85 22.62
CA LYS A 452 -6.23 -7.26 22.21
C LYS A 452 -7.08 -8.17 23.09
N LYS A 453 -8.14 -7.61 23.69
CA LYS A 453 -9.09 -8.36 24.52
C LYS A 453 -10.41 -8.54 23.77
N PRO A 454 -11.15 -9.63 24.08
CA PRO A 454 -12.46 -9.90 23.48
C PRO A 454 -13.41 -8.73 23.68
N VAL A 455 -14.23 -8.45 22.66
CA VAL A 455 -15.34 -7.53 22.72
C VAL A 455 -16.65 -8.29 22.90
N ILE A 456 -17.71 -7.58 23.30
CA ILE A 456 -19.06 -8.12 23.40
C ILE A 456 -20.00 -7.31 22.52
N LEU A 457 -21.11 -7.89 22.05
CA LEU A 457 -22.23 -7.12 21.56
C LEU A 457 -23.08 -6.68 22.77
N ARG A 458 -23.38 -5.39 22.88
CA ARG A 458 -24.12 -4.80 23.98
C ARG A 458 -25.09 -3.74 23.44
N ALA A 459 -26.37 -3.90 23.72
CA ALA A 459 -27.36 -2.86 23.41
C ALA A 459 -27.13 -1.66 24.30
N CYS A 460 -27.02 -0.48 23.72
CA CYS A 460 -26.90 0.78 24.41
C CYS A 460 -27.26 1.96 23.49
N LYS A 461 -27.53 3.11 24.13
CA LYS A 461 -27.89 4.35 23.44
C LYS A 461 -26.63 4.96 22.84
N GLN A 462 -26.58 5.08 21.50
CA GLN A 462 -25.42 5.57 20.73
C GLN A 462 -25.89 6.48 19.60
N TRP A 463 -24.94 7.24 19.01
CA TRP A 463 -25.14 8.02 17.80
C TRP A 463 -24.67 7.23 16.57
N PHE A 464 -25.51 7.26 15.54
CA PHE A 464 -25.28 6.48 14.30
C PHE A 464 -25.41 7.35 13.06
N ILE A 465 -24.66 6.97 12.03
CA ILE A 465 -24.93 7.38 10.65
C ILE A 465 -25.68 6.24 9.97
N ASP A 466 -26.85 6.55 9.38
CA ASP A 466 -27.60 5.63 8.51
C ASP A 466 -26.91 5.56 7.14
N THR A 467 -25.98 4.62 7.01
CA THR A 467 -25.24 4.43 5.76
C THR A 467 -26.09 3.74 4.70
N SER A 468 -27.20 3.10 5.06
CA SER A 468 -28.11 2.45 4.11
C SER A 468 -28.72 3.46 3.12
N LYS A 469 -29.04 4.67 3.58
CA LYS A 469 -29.52 5.78 2.74
C LYS A 469 -28.48 6.31 1.76
N LEU A 470 -27.18 6.10 2.04
CA LEU A 470 -26.06 6.57 1.23
C LEU A 470 -25.52 5.53 0.26
N GLN A 471 -25.87 4.24 0.45
CA GLN A 471 -25.26 3.13 -0.31
C GLN A 471 -25.38 3.31 -1.81
N GLN A 472 -26.56 3.54 -2.32
CA GLN A 472 -26.80 3.65 -3.75
C GLN A 472 -25.99 4.80 -4.37
N GLN A 473 -25.99 5.97 -3.74
CA GLN A 473 -25.28 7.14 -4.23
C GLN A 473 -23.76 6.96 -4.16
N ALA A 474 -23.24 6.36 -3.06
CA ALA A 474 -21.82 6.06 -2.92
C ALA A 474 -21.36 5.03 -3.96
N MET A 475 -22.13 3.97 -4.21
CA MET A 475 -21.83 2.99 -5.24
C MET A 475 -21.88 3.59 -6.65
N GLU A 476 -22.80 4.52 -6.92
CA GLU A 476 -22.83 5.25 -8.20
C GLU A 476 -21.57 6.08 -8.38
N CYS A 477 -21.17 6.86 -7.37
CA CYS A 477 -19.91 7.62 -7.40
C CYS A 477 -18.70 6.72 -7.65
N MET A 478 -18.70 5.50 -7.10
CA MET A 478 -17.58 4.56 -7.28
C MET A 478 -17.42 4.05 -8.72
N LYS A 479 -18.45 4.10 -9.58
CA LYS A 479 -18.34 3.65 -10.99
C LYS A 479 -17.29 4.42 -11.77
N ASP A 480 -17.16 5.70 -11.54
CA ASP A 480 -16.23 6.60 -12.24
C ASP A 480 -14.83 6.64 -11.61
N ILE A 481 -14.66 6.05 -10.43
CA ILE A 481 -13.39 6.05 -9.69
C ILE A 481 -12.51 4.90 -10.16
N LYS A 482 -11.25 5.21 -10.50
CA LYS A 482 -10.24 4.19 -10.83
C LYS A 482 -9.51 3.72 -9.57
N VAL A 483 -9.43 2.39 -9.38
CA VAL A 483 -8.72 1.76 -8.26
C VAL A 483 -7.44 1.09 -8.78
N TYR A 484 -6.30 1.35 -8.15
CA TYR A 484 -5.01 0.75 -8.48
C TYR A 484 -4.45 -0.02 -7.28
N PRO A 485 -4.22 -1.34 -7.36
CA PRO A 485 -4.58 -2.26 -8.47
C PRO A 485 -6.09 -2.48 -8.58
N GLU A 486 -6.60 -2.67 -9.79
CA GLU A 486 -8.05 -2.86 -10.07
C GLU A 486 -8.65 -4.07 -9.30
N SER A 487 -7.86 -5.10 -9.05
CA SER A 487 -8.28 -6.28 -8.27
C SER A 487 -8.78 -5.96 -6.86
N LEU A 488 -8.46 -4.78 -6.32
CA LEU A 488 -8.87 -4.35 -4.97
C LEU A 488 -10.21 -3.59 -4.96
N ARG A 489 -10.83 -3.35 -6.10
CA ARG A 489 -12.11 -2.63 -6.20
C ARG A 489 -13.21 -3.28 -5.33
N GLN A 490 -13.30 -4.61 -5.37
CA GLN A 490 -14.29 -5.37 -4.62
C GLN A 490 -14.22 -5.15 -3.10
N ASN A 491 -13.05 -4.77 -2.58
CA ASN A 491 -12.90 -4.47 -1.15
C ASN A 491 -13.70 -3.23 -0.76
N MET A 492 -13.75 -2.20 -1.61
CA MET A 492 -14.53 -0.99 -1.36
C MET A 492 -16.03 -1.28 -1.44
N ASP A 493 -16.45 -2.01 -2.48
CA ASP A 493 -17.84 -2.38 -2.70
C ASP A 493 -18.41 -3.18 -1.51
N ALA A 494 -17.60 -4.06 -0.91
CA ALA A 494 -17.98 -4.83 0.28
C ALA A 494 -18.21 -3.92 1.52
N GLN A 495 -17.39 -2.87 1.69
CA GLN A 495 -17.54 -1.95 2.82
C GLN A 495 -18.79 -1.08 2.72
N LEU A 496 -19.20 -0.71 1.49
CA LEU A 496 -20.38 0.13 1.27
C LEU A 496 -21.70 -0.59 1.54
N LYS A 497 -21.71 -1.92 1.73
CA LYS A 497 -22.92 -2.69 2.03
C LYS A 497 -23.40 -2.61 3.49
N ARG A 498 -22.65 -1.97 4.39
CA ARG A 498 -23.00 -1.79 5.79
C ARG A 498 -24.21 -0.87 5.92
N LYS A 499 -25.06 -1.14 6.92
CA LYS A 499 -26.32 -0.40 7.10
C LYS A 499 -26.18 0.82 8.01
N TYR A 500 -25.22 0.81 8.91
CA TYR A 500 -25.00 1.92 9.87
C TYR A 500 -23.53 1.99 10.32
N TRP A 501 -23.16 3.17 10.81
CA TRP A 501 -21.86 3.43 11.42
C TRP A 501 -22.06 4.11 12.77
N CYS A 502 -21.65 3.47 13.87
CA CYS A 502 -21.67 4.03 15.23
C CYS A 502 -20.55 5.05 15.38
N ILE A 503 -20.93 6.32 15.60
CA ILE A 503 -20.00 7.46 15.65
C ILE A 503 -19.74 8.02 17.05
N SER A 504 -20.43 7.56 18.10
CA SER A 504 -20.19 8.01 19.47
C SER A 504 -19.17 7.13 20.19
N ARG A 505 -18.29 7.78 20.98
CA ARG A 505 -17.27 7.13 21.80
C ARG A 505 -17.30 7.71 23.22
N GLN A 506 -17.22 6.83 24.23
CA GLN A 506 -17.22 7.19 25.64
C GLN A 506 -15.80 7.51 26.08
N ARG A 507 -15.27 8.65 25.58
CA ARG A 507 -13.91 9.12 25.80
C ARG A 507 -13.88 10.62 26.00
N VAL A 508 -12.72 11.11 26.50
CA VAL A 508 -12.52 12.53 26.79
C VAL A 508 -11.71 13.23 25.70
N TRP A 509 -10.77 12.52 25.04
CA TRP A 509 -9.87 13.08 24.05
C TRP A 509 -10.42 12.90 22.62
N GLY A 510 -11.17 13.91 22.16
CA GLY A 510 -11.78 13.99 20.83
C GLY A 510 -12.69 15.19 20.71
N VAL A 511 -13.34 15.34 19.54
CA VAL A 511 -14.33 16.36 19.28
C VAL A 511 -15.66 15.92 19.92
N PRO A 512 -16.31 16.72 20.79
CA PRO A 512 -17.58 16.33 21.41
C PRO A 512 -18.70 16.24 20.38
N ILE A 513 -19.68 15.38 20.64
CA ILE A 513 -21.00 15.52 20.00
C ILE A 513 -21.73 16.63 20.76
N PRO A 514 -21.90 17.83 20.19
CA PRO A 514 -22.34 19.02 20.93
C PRO A 514 -23.85 19.04 21.12
N VAL A 515 -24.35 18.14 21.96
CA VAL A 515 -25.78 18.01 22.28
C VAL A 515 -26.01 18.16 23.78
N PHE A 516 -27.18 18.62 24.14
CA PHE A 516 -27.62 18.71 25.52
C PHE A 516 -28.76 17.72 25.76
N TYR A 517 -28.88 17.25 27.01
CA TYR A 517 -29.96 16.37 27.45
C TYR A 517 -30.78 17.06 28.55
N HIS A 518 -32.07 17.05 28.41
CA HIS A 518 -32.94 17.51 29.49
C HIS A 518 -32.80 16.52 30.68
N ARG A 519 -32.61 17.06 31.89
CA ARG A 519 -32.26 16.24 33.07
C ARG A 519 -33.33 15.24 33.49
N ASP A 520 -34.62 15.60 33.32
CA ASP A 520 -35.73 14.75 33.75
C ASP A 520 -36.23 13.80 32.65
N THR A 521 -36.26 14.28 31.38
CA THR A 521 -36.83 13.49 30.28
C THR A 521 -35.78 12.75 29.45
N GLU A 522 -34.49 13.08 29.63
CA GLU A 522 -33.38 12.57 28.81
C GLU A 522 -33.54 12.86 27.29
N GLU A 523 -34.45 13.80 26.94
CA GLU A 523 -34.62 14.24 25.55
C GLU A 523 -33.43 15.04 25.06
N VAL A 524 -33.05 14.79 23.81
CA VAL A 524 -31.93 15.46 23.15
C VAL A 524 -32.32 16.84 22.69
N LEU A 525 -31.57 17.85 23.12
CA LEU A 525 -31.65 19.20 22.59
C LEU A 525 -30.51 19.45 21.61
N ILE A 526 -30.88 19.60 20.35
CA ILE A 526 -30.00 20.01 19.25
C ILE A 526 -30.82 20.80 18.23
N ASN A 527 -30.44 22.04 17.97
CA ASN A 527 -31.00 22.86 16.90
C ASN A 527 -29.94 23.75 16.27
N ARG A 528 -30.22 24.37 15.16
CA ARG A 528 -29.25 25.14 14.37
C ARG A 528 -28.60 26.27 15.19
N GLU A 529 -29.36 27.05 15.91
CA GLU A 529 -28.85 28.22 16.63
C GLU A 529 -27.94 27.84 17.80
N ILE A 530 -28.32 26.81 18.57
CA ILE A 530 -27.50 26.27 19.65
C ILE A 530 -26.21 25.65 19.09
N PHE A 531 -26.35 24.90 18.03
CA PHE A 531 -25.21 24.21 17.39
C PHE A 531 -24.20 25.22 16.85
N ASP A 532 -24.64 26.25 16.12
CA ASP A 532 -23.78 27.31 15.59
C ASP A 532 -23.04 28.06 16.69
N HIS A 533 -23.73 28.35 17.82
CA HIS A 533 -23.11 28.98 18.97
C HIS A 533 -21.93 28.12 19.52
N VAL A 534 -22.15 26.83 19.74
CA VAL A 534 -21.10 25.91 20.26
C VAL A 534 -19.99 25.74 19.23
N ARG A 535 -20.31 25.58 17.93
CA ARG A 535 -19.36 25.51 16.85
C ARG A 535 -18.43 26.73 16.78
N ASP A 536 -19.02 27.95 16.97
CA ASP A 536 -18.28 29.21 16.98
C ASP A 536 -17.36 29.32 18.20
N LEU A 537 -17.78 28.82 19.38
CA LEU A 537 -16.92 28.72 20.55
C LEU A 537 -15.72 27.75 20.28
N ILE A 538 -15.97 26.60 19.68
CA ILE A 538 -14.94 25.63 19.32
C ILE A 538 -13.96 26.22 18.31
N SER A 539 -14.45 27.00 17.32
CA SER A 539 -13.57 27.64 16.33
C SER A 539 -12.57 28.65 16.96
N LYS A 540 -12.90 29.19 18.13
CA LYS A 540 -12.08 30.17 18.86
C LYS A 540 -11.20 29.54 19.96
N HIS A 541 -11.73 28.53 20.66
CA HIS A 541 -11.17 27.99 21.89
C HIS A 541 -10.83 26.51 21.81
N SER A 542 -10.95 25.86 20.63
CA SER A 542 -10.94 24.41 20.40
C SER A 542 -12.07 23.66 21.14
N SER A 543 -12.19 22.37 20.86
CA SER A 543 -13.10 21.47 21.54
C SER A 543 -12.89 21.39 23.08
N ASP A 544 -11.78 21.90 23.60
CA ASP A 544 -11.52 22.00 25.04
C ASP A 544 -12.58 22.87 25.77
N CYS A 545 -13.21 23.82 25.06
CA CYS A 545 -14.27 24.66 25.64
C CYS A 545 -15.46 23.83 26.12
N TRP A 546 -15.78 22.69 25.47
CA TRP A 546 -16.88 21.82 25.89
C TRP A 546 -16.70 21.25 27.29
N TRP A 547 -15.46 20.94 27.68
CA TRP A 547 -15.15 20.44 29.03
C TRP A 547 -14.86 21.53 30.07
N ASN A 548 -14.39 22.70 29.59
CA ASN A 548 -13.94 23.77 30.50
C ASN A 548 -15.04 24.78 30.83
N MET A 549 -16.00 25.04 29.91
CA MET A 549 -17.10 26.00 30.10
C MET A 549 -18.29 25.33 30.80
N SER A 550 -19.08 26.14 31.52
CA SER A 550 -20.31 25.71 32.16
C SER A 550 -21.44 25.48 31.13
N VAL A 551 -22.55 24.90 31.57
CA VAL A 551 -23.73 24.71 30.70
C VAL A 551 -24.29 26.07 30.27
N GLU A 552 -24.30 27.06 31.16
CA GLU A 552 -24.80 28.39 30.92
C GLU A 552 -24.01 29.17 29.87
N GLU A 553 -22.68 28.93 29.80
CA GLU A 553 -21.82 29.55 28.80
C GLU A 553 -21.99 28.89 27.41
N LEU A 554 -22.19 27.56 27.37
CA LEU A 554 -22.41 26.80 26.16
C LEU A 554 -23.84 26.84 25.65
N LEU A 555 -24.80 27.12 26.51
CA LEU A 555 -26.22 27.21 26.27
C LEU A 555 -26.82 28.49 26.91
N PRO A 556 -26.55 29.68 26.35
CA PRO A 556 -27.00 30.96 26.89
C PRO A 556 -28.51 31.05 26.98
N GLN A 557 -28.99 31.62 28.10
CA GLN A 557 -30.43 31.75 28.39
C GLN A 557 -31.19 32.54 27.29
N GLU A 558 -30.52 33.49 26.61
CA GLU A 558 -31.08 34.22 25.51
C GLU A 558 -31.47 33.33 24.30
N ILE A 559 -30.63 32.33 24.00
CA ILE A 559 -30.91 31.34 22.93
C ILE A 559 -32.10 30.46 23.36
N LEU A 560 -32.07 29.97 24.59
CA LEU A 560 -33.18 29.16 25.13
C LEU A 560 -34.51 29.90 25.08
N SER A 561 -34.54 31.18 25.57
CA SER A 561 -35.75 31.99 25.59
C SER A 561 -36.32 32.23 24.20
N ARG A 562 -35.46 32.49 23.20
CA ARG A 562 -35.91 32.67 21.79
C ARG A 562 -36.51 31.38 21.19
N ASN A 563 -36.05 30.24 21.63
CA ASN A 563 -36.53 28.92 21.15
C ASN A 563 -37.66 28.35 22.00
N GLY A 564 -38.18 29.10 23.03
CA GLY A 564 -39.24 28.61 23.92
C GLY A 564 -38.83 27.43 24.80
N LEU A 565 -37.54 27.26 25.07
CA LEU A 565 -36.98 26.25 25.92
C LEU A 565 -36.83 26.75 27.35
N GLY A 566 -36.77 25.84 28.33
CA GLY A 566 -36.65 26.14 29.74
C GLY A 566 -35.36 26.87 30.15
N ASN A 567 -34.82 26.55 31.33
CA ASN A 567 -33.59 27.18 31.82
C ASN A 567 -32.37 26.31 31.49
N SER A 568 -31.18 26.91 31.38
CA SER A 568 -29.93 26.19 31.19
C SER A 568 -29.66 25.13 32.29
N SER A 569 -30.13 25.37 33.50
CA SER A 569 -30.09 24.43 34.63
C SER A 569 -30.83 23.11 34.40
N ASP A 570 -31.84 23.14 33.52
CA ASP A 570 -32.66 21.98 33.18
C ASP A 570 -31.95 20.99 32.25
N TYR A 571 -30.78 21.38 31.76
CA TYR A 571 -29.99 20.61 30.80
C TYR A 571 -28.64 20.17 31.38
N ARG A 572 -28.11 19.09 30.82
CA ARG A 572 -26.75 18.63 30.98
C ARG A 572 -26.05 18.45 29.65
N LYS A 573 -24.74 18.62 29.61
CA LYS A 573 -23.92 18.36 28.42
C LYS A 573 -23.86 16.88 28.08
N GLY A 574 -23.83 16.54 26.82
CA GLY A 574 -23.42 15.23 26.36
C GLY A 574 -21.95 14.95 26.72
N SER A 575 -21.61 13.70 26.96
CA SER A 575 -20.25 13.25 27.31
C SER A 575 -19.54 12.50 26.19
N ASP A 576 -20.24 12.14 25.13
CA ASP A 576 -19.68 11.38 24.05
C ASP A 576 -18.88 12.27 23.09
N ILE A 577 -17.79 11.71 22.57
CA ILE A 577 -17.01 12.29 21.48
C ILE A 577 -17.32 11.59 20.16
N ILE A 578 -17.03 12.27 19.06
CA ILE A 578 -17.15 11.71 17.71
C ILE A 578 -16.04 10.69 17.45
N ASP A 579 -16.33 9.67 16.65
CA ASP A 579 -15.38 8.68 16.16
C ASP A 579 -14.26 9.33 15.35
N ILE A 580 -13.03 8.97 15.61
CA ILE A 580 -11.83 9.47 14.91
C ILE A 580 -11.88 9.24 13.39
N TRP A 581 -12.59 8.22 12.92
CA TRP A 581 -12.79 8.01 11.49
C TRP A 581 -13.71 9.07 10.86
N PHE A 582 -14.52 9.74 11.65
CA PHE A 582 -15.26 10.94 11.21
C PHE A 582 -14.33 12.14 11.13
N ASP A 583 -13.40 12.32 12.11
CA ASP A 583 -12.39 13.36 12.09
C ASP A 583 -11.58 13.31 10.78
N SER A 584 -10.90 12.19 10.53
CA SER A 584 -10.11 12.00 9.30
C SER A 584 -11.00 11.98 8.04
N GLY A 585 -12.21 11.43 8.14
CA GLY A 585 -13.17 11.34 7.05
C GLY A 585 -13.66 12.68 6.50
N THR A 586 -13.59 13.76 7.30
CA THR A 586 -13.99 15.12 6.90
C THR A 586 -12.80 15.98 6.43
N SER A 587 -11.59 15.43 6.34
CA SER A 587 -10.39 16.17 5.92
C SER A 587 -10.51 16.85 4.55
N TRP A 588 -11.30 16.30 3.65
CA TRP A 588 -11.61 16.92 2.35
C TRP A 588 -12.31 18.27 2.51
N ALA A 589 -13.17 18.45 3.53
CA ALA A 589 -13.87 19.70 3.78
C ALA A 589 -12.93 20.81 4.28
N SER A 590 -11.95 20.45 5.09
CA SER A 590 -10.99 21.41 5.69
C SER A 590 -9.81 21.75 4.77
N VAL A 591 -9.42 20.85 3.88
CA VAL A 591 -8.18 21.00 3.07
C VAL A 591 -8.49 21.36 1.61
N LEU A 592 -9.62 20.88 1.09
CA LEU A 592 -10.05 21.18 -0.27
C LEU A 592 -11.21 22.17 -0.23
N SER A 593 -11.31 23.06 -1.22
CA SER A 593 -12.53 23.86 -1.39
C SER A 593 -13.71 22.99 -1.84
N ASP A 594 -14.94 23.40 -1.57
CA ASP A 594 -16.18 22.63 -1.82
C ASP A 594 -16.34 22.16 -3.28
N ASP A 595 -15.80 22.90 -4.23
CA ASP A 595 -15.83 22.58 -5.66
C ASP A 595 -14.74 21.58 -6.06
N LYS A 596 -13.67 21.42 -5.27
CA LYS A 596 -12.51 20.59 -5.62
C LYS A 596 -12.65 19.13 -5.20
N VAL A 597 -12.12 18.28 -6.06
CA VAL A 597 -11.99 16.83 -5.87
C VAL A 597 -10.52 16.47 -6.05
N ALA A 598 -9.97 15.66 -5.16
CA ALA A 598 -8.61 15.19 -5.29
C ALA A 598 -8.44 14.31 -6.53
N ASP A 599 -7.32 14.45 -7.24
CA ASP A 599 -6.98 13.57 -8.34
C ASP A 599 -6.60 12.18 -7.84
N VAL A 600 -5.93 12.09 -6.67
CA VAL A 600 -5.47 10.84 -6.08
C VAL A 600 -5.63 10.84 -4.56
N TYR A 601 -6.18 9.75 -4.03
CA TYR A 601 -6.00 9.28 -2.66
C TYR A 601 -5.05 8.07 -2.69
N LEU A 602 -4.03 8.06 -1.82
CA LEU A 602 -3.10 6.94 -1.71
C LEU A 602 -2.92 6.54 -0.25
N GLU A 603 -3.31 5.30 0.10
CA GLU A 603 -3.13 4.74 1.45
C GLU A 603 -2.94 3.22 1.42
N GLY A 604 -2.75 2.65 2.62
CA GLY A 604 -2.66 1.22 2.82
C GLY A 604 -3.99 0.47 2.61
N LEU A 605 -3.89 -0.84 2.41
CA LEU A 605 -5.02 -1.75 2.18
C LEU A 605 -6.07 -1.73 3.31
N ASP A 606 -5.65 -1.46 4.55
CA ASP A 606 -6.53 -1.32 5.72
C ASP A 606 -7.50 -0.14 5.61
N GLN A 607 -7.17 0.88 4.81
CA GLN A 607 -7.96 2.09 4.68
C GLN A 607 -9.26 1.93 3.89
N PHE A 608 -9.50 0.77 3.27
CA PHE A 608 -10.83 0.43 2.78
C PHE A 608 -11.89 0.39 3.89
N ARG A 609 -11.50 -0.01 5.11
CA ARG A 609 -12.35 -0.01 6.30
C ARG A 609 -12.27 1.27 7.14
N GLY A 610 -11.43 2.21 6.74
CA GLY A 610 -11.16 3.45 7.46
C GLY A 610 -11.36 4.67 6.57
N TRP A 611 -10.29 5.41 6.30
CA TRP A 611 -10.33 6.72 5.67
C TRP A 611 -10.96 6.76 4.28
N PHE A 612 -10.77 5.76 3.42
CA PHE A 612 -11.41 5.72 2.10
C PHE A 612 -12.94 5.68 2.23
N GLN A 613 -13.45 4.83 3.12
CA GLN A 613 -14.88 4.68 3.36
C GLN A 613 -15.47 5.91 4.03
N SER A 614 -14.89 6.38 5.15
CA SER A 614 -15.41 7.51 5.91
C SER A 614 -15.39 8.78 5.09
N SER A 615 -14.30 9.04 4.33
CA SER A 615 -14.17 10.20 3.46
C SER A 615 -15.17 10.17 2.29
N LEU A 616 -15.42 8.99 1.68
CA LEU A 616 -16.44 8.85 0.65
C LEU A 616 -17.84 9.11 1.21
N LEU A 617 -18.21 8.47 2.32
CA LEU A 617 -19.56 8.58 2.89
C LEU A 617 -19.88 10.02 3.35
N THR A 618 -18.96 10.68 4.05
CA THR A 618 -19.15 12.07 4.51
C THR A 618 -19.24 13.04 3.34
N SER A 619 -18.42 12.87 2.30
CA SER A 619 -18.45 13.71 1.11
C SER A 619 -19.72 13.50 0.28
N VAL A 620 -20.16 12.26 0.09
CA VAL A 620 -21.42 11.94 -0.61
C VAL A 620 -22.60 12.49 0.18
N ALA A 621 -22.63 12.31 1.49
CA ALA A 621 -23.68 12.84 2.37
C ALA A 621 -23.78 14.36 2.33
N TYR A 622 -22.65 15.07 2.35
CA TYR A 622 -22.61 16.54 2.40
C TYR A 622 -22.87 17.17 1.04
N ARG A 623 -22.09 16.80 0.01
CA ARG A 623 -22.06 17.47 -1.30
C ARG A 623 -22.45 16.60 -2.50
N GLY A 624 -22.90 15.34 -2.28
CA GLY A 624 -23.41 14.46 -3.33
C GLY A 624 -22.36 13.90 -4.29
N LYS A 625 -21.06 14.03 -4.01
CA LYS A 625 -19.96 13.58 -4.86
C LYS A 625 -18.82 12.97 -4.06
N ALA A 626 -18.04 12.08 -4.71
CA ALA A 626 -16.82 11.53 -4.11
C ALA A 626 -15.73 12.60 -3.93
N PRO A 627 -14.88 12.48 -2.88
CA PRO A 627 -13.80 13.45 -2.64
C PRO A 627 -12.55 13.19 -3.49
N PHE A 628 -12.50 12.10 -4.26
CA PHE A 628 -11.36 11.64 -5.05
C PHE A 628 -11.78 11.06 -6.40
N LYS A 629 -10.85 11.08 -7.38
CA LYS A 629 -11.03 10.47 -8.71
C LYS A 629 -10.35 9.11 -8.84
N LYS A 630 -9.26 8.89 -8.08
CA LYS A 630 -8.48 7.66 -8.11
C LYS A 630 -8.11 7.21 -6.71
N LEU A 631 -8.18 5.90 -6.47
CA LEU A 631 -7.63 5.25 -5.29
C LEU A 631 -6.37 4.47 -5.69
N VAL A 632 -5.26 4.77 -5.06
CA VAL A 632 -3.99 4.05 -5.19
C VAL A 632 -3.69 3.36 -3.88
N VAL A 633 -3.56 2.03 -3.88
CA VAL A 633 -3.55 1.24 -2.65
C VAL A 633 -2.29 0.41 -2.57
N HIS A 634 -1.51 0.59 -1.50
CA HIS A 634 -0.34 -0.22 -1.20
C HIS A 634 -0.61 -1.27 -0.13
N GLY A 635 0.22 -2.32 -0.09
CA GLY A 635 0.10 -3.39 0.89
C GLY A 635 0.83 -3.14 2.20
N PHE A 636 0.89 -4.19 3.02
CA PHE A 636 1.57 -4.16 4.32
C PHE A 636 3.04 -4.56 4.19
N ALA A 637 3.90 -3.92 5.01
CA ALA A 637 5.27 -4.36 5.16
C ALA A 637 5.33 -5.69 5.95
N VAL A 638 6.13 -6.62 5.42
CA VAL A 638 6.40 -7.93 6.01
C VAL A 638 7.91 -8.16 6.07
N ASP A 639 8.37 -9.08 6.91
CA ASP A 639 9.77 -9.51 6.90
C ASP A 639 10.11 -10.34 5.63
N GLU A 640 11.37 -10.79 5.51
CA GLU A 640 11.82 -11.58 4.34
C GLU A 640 11.11 -12.93 4.24
N GLU A 641 10.58 -13.45 5.33
CA GLU A 641 9.81 -14.70 5.44
C GLU A 641 8.32 -14.49 5.14
N GLY A 642 7.86 -13.26 5.01
CA GLY A 642 6.47 -12.91 4.69
C GLY A 642 5.57 -12.77 5.93
N HIS A 643 6.12 -12.71 7.13
CA HIS A 643 5.36 -12.49 8.36
C HIS A 643 5.10 -11.01 8.60
N LYS A 644 3.92 -10.69 9.12
CA LYS A 644 3.57 -9.30 9.50
C LYS A 644 4.53 -8.80 10.59
N MET A 645 5.03 -7.59 10.41
CA MET A 645 5.90 -6.95 11.41
C MET A 645 5.14 -6.68 12.71
N ALA A 646 5.69 -7.14 13.83
CA ALA A 646 5.16 -6.88 15.17
C ALA A 646 6.28 -6.65 16.16
N LYS A 647 6.08 -5.69 17.09
CA LYS A 647 7.07 -5.40 18.14
C LYS A 647 7.32 -6.61 19.07
N SER A 648 6.31 -7.45 19.27
CA SER A 648 6.39 -8.66 20.07
C SER A 648 7.27 -9.75 19.43
N VAL A 649 7.39 -9.74 18.10
CA VAL A 649 8.23 -10.68 17.33
C VAL A 649 9.65 -10.13 17.14
N GLY A 650 9.85 -8.81 17.35
CA GLY A 650 11.17 -8.16 17.22
C GLY A 650 11.62 -7.95 15.75
N ASN A 651 10.73 -8.15 14.78
CA ASN A 651 11.01 -8.02 13.34
C ASN A 651 10.67 -6.63 12.75
N VAL A 652 10.39 -5.63 13.58
CA VAL A 652 10.06 -4.27 13.14
C VAL A 652 11.32 -3.55 12.67
N VAL A 653 11.30 -3.09 11.43
CA VAL A 653 12.37 -2.28 10.84
C VAL A 653 12.01 -0.79 11.00
N ASP A 654 12.96 -0.01 11.56
CA ASP A 654 12.87 1.44 11.66
C ASP A 654 13.44 2.07 10.38
N PRO A 655 12.69 2.92 9.63
CA PRO A 655 13.20 3.59 8.44
C PRO A 655 14.46 4.44 8.69
N GLY A 656 14.59 5.07 9.86
CA GLY A 656 15.79 5.80 10.26
C GLY A 656 17.03 4.90 10.36
N GLN A 657 16.85 3.64 10.75
CA GLN A 657 17.92 2.65 10.73
C GLN A 657 18.29 2.21 9.31
N ILE A 658 17.37 2.27 8.34
CA ILE A 658 17.71 2.05 6.93
C ILE A 658 18.55 3.21 6.43
N ILE A 659 18.11 4.47 6.64
CA ILE A 659 18.80 5.65 6.13
C ILE A 659 20.20 5.77 6.75
N ASN A 660 20.33 5.55 8.05
CA ASN A 660 21.57 5.73 8.81
C ASN A 660 22.37 4.44 9.04
N GLY A 661 21.76 3.28 8.72
CA GLY A 661 22.36 1.96 8.88
C GLY A 661 23.35 1.62 7.76
N HIS A 662 24.06 0.52 7.96
CA HIS A 662 25.11 0.04 7.04
C HIS A 662 24.84 -1.40 6.63
N SER A 663 25.14 -1.72 5.36
CA SER A 663 25.20 -3.10 4.90
C SER A 663 26.20 -3.90 5.72
N LYS A 664 25.81 -5.06 6.21
CA LYS A 664 26.71 -5.98 6.92
C LYS A 664 27.77 -6.57 5.98
N ALA A 665 27.44 -6.71 4.69
CA ALA A 665 28.33 -7.26 3.68
C ALA A 665 29.43 -6.28 3.25
N THR A 666 29.12 -4.99 3.11
CA THR A 666 30.00 -3.98 2.53
C THR A 666 30.49 -2.92 3.52
N GLY A 667 29.82 -2.77 4.67
CA GLY A 667 30.05 -1.70 5.63
C GLY A 667 29.70 -0.28 5.10
N ILE A 668 28.98 -0.21 3.95
CA ILE A 668 28.56 1.05 3.32
C ILE A 668 27.17 1.43 3.81
N PRO A 669 26.90 2.71 4.11
CA PRO A 669 25.54 3.17 4.45
C PRO A 669 24.55 2.87 3.33
N TYR A 670 23.31 2.46 3.69
CA TYR A 670 22.25 2.32 2.72
C TYR A 670 21.82 3.72 2.18
N GLY A 671 21.44 4.61 3.09
CA GLY A 671 21.05 5.97 2.73
C GLY A 671 19.61 6.10 2.21
N LEU A 672 19.21 7.34 1.98
CA LEU A 672 17.87 7.69 1.50
C LEU A 672 17.52 7.05 0.13
N ASP A 673 18.47 7.05 -0.79
CA ASP A 673 18.24 6.56 -2.16
C ASP A 673 17.92 5.05 -2.18
N VAL A 674 18.54 4.25 -1.30
CA VAL A 674 18.23 2.81 -1.18
C VAL A 674 16.81 2.59 -0.60
N LEU A 675 16.41 3.39 0.40
CA LEU A 675 15.04 3.36 0.93
C LEU A 675 14.02 3.65 -0.18
N ARG A 676 14.25 4.69 -0.98
CA ARG A 676 13.35 5.09 -2.06
C ARG A 676 13.31 4.09 -3.21
N LEU A 677 14.44 3.46 -3.56
CA LEU A 677 14.49 2.34 -4.53
C LEU A 677 13.67 1.15 -4.05
N TRP A 678 13.84 0.76 -2.79
CA TRP A 678 13.05 -0.32 -2.20
C TRP A 678 11.54 -0.04 -2.28
N VAL A 679 11.12 1.16 -1.89
CA VAL A 679 9.71 1.56 -1.95
C VAL A 679 9.19 1.55 -3.40
N ALA A 680 9.92 2.11 -4.34
CA ALA A 680 9.52 2.14 -5.75
C ALA A 680 9.43 0.74 -6.36
N ASN A 681 10.38 -0.14 -6.02
CA ASN A 681 10.38 -1.54 -6.50
C ASN A 681 9.22 -2.36 -5.91
N SER A 682 8.89 -2.11 -4.65
CA SER A 682 7.74 -2.72 -3.97
C SER A 682 6.40 -2.31 -4.59
N GLY A 683 6.30 -1.05 -5.01
CA GLY A 683 5.14 -0.52 -5.71
C GLY A 683 3.82 -0.74 -4.95
N LEU A 684 2.81 -1.24 -5.65
CA LEU A 684 1.46 -1.50 -5.12
C LEU A 684 1.23 -2.99 -4.76
N GLN A 685 2.27 -3.72 -4.38
CA GLN A 685 2.14 -5.12 -3.95
C GLN A 685 1.37 -5.21 -2.63
N THR A 686 0.56 -6.27 -2.47
CA THR A 686 -0.24 -6.50 -1.24
C THR A 686 0.61 -6.86 -0.02
N LYS A 687 1.79 -7.45 -0.24
CA LYS A 687 2.80 -7.74 0.78
C LYS A 687 4.14 -7.19 0.31
N VAL A 688 4.73 -6.30 1.09
CA VAL A 688 5.98 -5.60 0.79
C VAL A 688 7.07 -6.14 1.71
N ALA A 689 7.89 -7.04 1.18
CA ALA A 689 8.98 -7.64 1.95
C ALA A 689 10.14 -6.65 2.15
N ILE A 690 10.74 -6.65 3.36
CA ILE A 690 11.93 -5.88 3.68
C ILE A 690 12.87 -6.69 4.57
N GLY A 691 14.17 -6.58 4.31
CA GLY A 691 15.24 -7.16 5.08
C GLY A 691 16.60 -6.77 4.53
N THR A 692 17.65 -7.21 5.19
CA THR A 692 19.03 -6.82 4.84
C THR A 692 19.44 -7.30 3.45
N ASN A 693 19.02 -8.51 3.04
CA ASN A 693 19.34 -9.03 1.71
C ASN A 693 18.71 -8.22 0.59
N ILE A 694 17.45 -7.77 0.80
CA ILE A 694 16.74 -6.93 -0.17
C ILE A 694 17.40 -5.56 -0.27
N LEU A 695 17.79 -4.97 0.84
CA LEU A 695 18.48 -3.67 0.87
C LEU A 695 19.87 -3.74 0.23
N ASP A 696 20.61 -4.83 0.42
CA ASP A 696 21.93 -5.05 -0.22
C ASP A 696 21.79 -5.14 -1.75
N ILE A 697 20.73 -5.79 -2.26
CA ILE A 697 20.43 -5.81 -3.71
C ILE A 697 20.20 -4.40 -4.24
N HIS A 698 19.36 -3.60 -3.58
CA HIS A 698 19.08 -2.22 -4.02
C HIS A 698 20.29 -1.31 -3.90
N GLN A 699 21.18 -1.55 -2.92
CA GLN A 699 22.45 -0.83 -2.82
C GLN A 699 23.35 -1.11 -4.02
N GLU A 700 23.45 -2.37 -4.47
CA GLU A 700 24.23 -2.74 -5.66
C GLU A 700 23.60 -2.14 -6.94
N GLU A 701 22.27 -2.18 -7.08
CA GLU A 701 21.57 -1.56 -8.21
C GLU A 701 21.86 -0.05 -8.29
N LEU A 702 21.80 0.65 -7.15
CA LEU A 702 22.14 2.07 -7.07
C LEU A 702 23.62 2.32 -7.48
N PHE A 703 24.52 1.46 -7.05
CA PHE A 703 25.93 1.59 -7.40
C PHE A 703 26.17 1.37 -8.91
N GLN A 704 25.52 0.42 -9.53
CA GLN A 704 25.60 0.20 -10.98
C GLN A 704 25.01 1.39 -11.77
N LEU A 705 23.89 1.93 -11.33
CA LEU A 705 23.28 3.13 -11.91
C LEU A 705 24.25 4.32 -11.82
N ARG A 706 24.86 4.56 -10.66
CA ARG A 706 25.85 5.64 -10.47
C ARG A 706 27.08 5.47 -11.37
N LYS A 707 27.54 4.23 -11.57
CA LYS A 707 28.66 3.94 -12.52
C LYS A 707 28.30 4.36 -13.93
N MET A 708 27.10 4.02 -14.41
CA MET A 708 26.65 4.39 -15.73
C MET A 708 26.51 5.90 -15.90
N LEU A 709 25.87 6.59 -14.94
CA LEU A 709 25.73 8.04 -14.95
C LEU A 709 27.12 8.75 -14.93
N ARG A 710 28.06 8.23 -14.14
CA ARG A 710 29.45 8.70 -14.14
C ARG A 710 30.13 8.55 -15.50
N HIS A 711 29.90 7.42 -16.16
CA HIS A 711 30.42 7.17 -17.49
C HIS A 711 29.85 8.16 -18.52
N LEU A 712 28.55 8.38 -18.53
CA LEU A 712 27.89 9.34 -19.42
C LEU A 712 28.39 10.75 -19.19
N LEU A 713 28.39 11.22 -17.94
CA LEU A 713 28.90 12.54 -17.56
C LEU A 713 30.35 12.75 -17.96
N GLY A 714 31.18 11.71 -17.77
CA GLY A 714 32.61 11.76 -18.10
C GLY A 714 32.87 11.78 -19.60
N SER A 715 32.07 11.06 -20.39
CA SER A 715 32.16 11.01 -21.86
C SER A 715 31.71 12.32 -22.50
N LEU A 716 30.81 13.04 -21.84
CA LEU A 716 30.29 14.35 -22.30
C LEU A 716 31.11 15.54 -21.82
N ARG A 717 32.30 15.32 -21.23
CA ARG A 717 33.18 16.40 -20.79
C ARG A 717 33.61 17.27 -21.97
N GLY A 718 33.43 18.58 -21.86
CA GLY A 718 33.77 19.54 -22.94
C GLY A 718 32.76 19.49 -24.13
N PHE A 719 31.56 19.03 -23.87
CA PHE A 719 30.47 18.95 -24.87
C PHE A 719 30.19 20.31 -25.50
N ASP A 720 30.19 20.33 -26.83
CA ASP A 720 29.83 21.51 -27.63
C ASP A 720 28.34 21.51 -27.93
N VAL A 721 27.61 22.57 -27.52
CA VAL A 721 26.16 22.70 -27.73
C VAL A 721 25.77 22.62 -29.19
N ASN A 722 26.67 23.02 -30.13
CA ASN A 722 26.41 22.93 -31.55
C ASN A 722 26.19 21.47 -32.05
N ILE A 723 26.60 20.47 -31.27
CA ILE A 723 26.35 19.06 -31.56
C ILE A 723 24.85 18.78 -31.59
N LEU A 724 24.02 19.52 -30.81
CA LEU A 724 22.58 19.36 -30.76
C LEU A 724 21.85 19.75 -32.04
N GLN A 725 22.56 20.45 -32.97
CA GLN A 725 22.05 20.80 -34.31
C GLN A 725 22.22 19.66 -35.33
N THR A 726 22.81 18.52 -34.94
CA THR A 726 22.97 17.35 -35.83
C THR A 726 21.61 16.81 -36.22
N ASN A 727 21.38 16.62 -37.54
CA ASN A 727 20.14 16.00 -38.01
C ASN A 727 20.13 14.49 -37.73
N TYR A 728 18.96 13.92 -37.52
CA TYR A 728 18.80 12.48 -37.27
C TYR A 728 19.34 11.64 -38.45
N SER A 729 19.15 12.12 -39.71
CA SER A 729 19.66 11.46 -40.91
C SER A 729 21.18 11.36 -41.00
N ASP A 730 21.89 12.28 -40.34
CA ASP A 730 23.37 12.36 -40.41
C ASP A 730 24.02 11.47 -39.33
N LEU A 731 23.21 10.85 -38.45
CA LEU A 731 23.67 9.95 -37.42
C LEU A 731 24.02 8.58 -37.98
N LEU A 732 25.03 7.93 -37.43
CA LEU A 732 25.40 6.58 -37.80
C LEU A 732 24.28 5.57 -37.41
N PRO A 733 24.11 4.45 -38.14
CA PRO A 733 23.05 3.47 -37.88
C PRO A 733 22.99 2.97 -36.42
N GLN A 734 24.12 2.71 -35.79
CA GLN A 734 24.21 2.30 -34.37
C GLN A 734 23.77 3.42 -33.41
N ASP A 735 23.90 4.68 -33.78
CA ASP A 735 23.45 5.82 -33.01
C ASP A 735 21.94 6.03 -33.16
N GLN A 736 21.42 5.89 -34.39
CA GLN A 736 19.96 5.86 -34.62
C GLN A 736 19.30 4.71 -33.87
N TYR A 737 19.94 3.56 -33.81
CA TYR A 737 19.49 2.39 -33.02
C TYR A 737 19.36 2.71 -31.53
N LEU A 738 20.39 3.31 -30.90
CA LEU A 738 20.28 3.69 -29.49
C LEU A 738 19.16 4.70 -29.24
N LEU A 739 18.94 5.66 -30.17
CA LEU A 739 17.81 6.60 -30.06
C LEU A 739 16.46 5.90 -30.18
N SER A 740 16.34 4.86 -31.03
CA SER A 740 15.10 4.05 -31.10
C SER A 740 14.83 3.30 -29.81
N LEU A 741 15.85 2.68 -29.22
CA LEU A 741 15.75 2.07 -27.89
C LEU A 741 15.39 3.09 -26.80
N LEU A 742 15.97 4.29 -26.86
CA LEU A 742 15.73 5.38 -25.92
C LEU A 742 14.28 5.90 -26.04
N TYR A 743 13.76 6.00 -27.26
CA TYR A 743 12.36 6.35 -27.52
C TYR A 743 11.40 5.33 -26.92
N SER A 744 11.64 4.05 -27.20
CA SER A 744 10.85 2.95 -26.64
C SER A 744 10.90 2.93 -25.10
N TYR A 745 12.10 3.06 -24.53
CA TYR A 745 12.32 3.15 -23.09
C TYR A 745 11.55 4.32 -22.48
N GLY A 746 11.74 5.53 -22.99
CA GLY A 746 11.15 6.73 -22.43
C GLY A 746 9.62 6.75 -22.52
N THR A 747 9.06 6.26 -23.64
CA THR A 747 7.60 6.14 -23.82
C THR A 747 7.02 5.16 -22.80
N GLN A 748 7.64 3.99 -22.63
CA GLN A 748 7.18 2.98 -21.66
C GLN A 748 7.29 3.48 -20.21
N VAL A 749 8.40 4.16 -19.87
CA VAL A 749 8.59 4.75 -18.53
C VAL A 749 7.49 5.76 -18.21
N THR A 750 7.13 6.63 -19.15
CA THR A 750 6.05 7.60 -18.98
C THR A 750 4.72 6.89 -18.68
N SER A 751 4.36 5.88 -19.47
CA SER A 751 3.15 5.07 -19.24
C SER A 751 3.16 4.38 -17.86
N MET A 752 4.33 3.85 -17.44
CA MET A 752 4.43 3.17 -16.13
C MET A 752 4.25 4.14 -14.95
N TYR A 753 4.69 5.39 -15.07
CA TYR A 753 4.40 6.43 -14.05
C TYR A 753 2.92 6.78 -14.00
N GLU A 754 2.26 6.92 -15.16
CA GLU A 754 0.82 7.22 -15.27
C GLU A 754 -0.05 6.09 -14.69
N GLU A 755 0.43 4.84 -14.76
CA GLU A 755 -0.21 3.65 -14.20
C GLU A 755 0.23 3.32 -12.76
N TYR A 756 1.06 4.15 -12.12
CA TYR A 756 1.62 3.92 -10.78
C TYR A 756 2.43 2.63 -10.64
N ARG A 757 3.04 2.14 -11.73
CA ARG A 757 3.84 0.90 -11.79
C ARG A 757 5.33 1.18 -11.62
N PHE A 758 5.73 1.77 -10.51
CA PHE A 758 7.11 2.24 -10.28
C PHE A 758 8.17 1.13 -10.32
N GLY A 759 7.86 -0.07 -9.86
CA GLY A 759 8.76 -1.22 -9.99
C GLY A 759 9.04 -1.60 -11.46
N ARG A 760 8.07 -1.37 -12.37
CA ARG A 760 8.29 -1.56 -13.81
C ARG A 760 9.21 -0.51 -14.41
N VAL A 761 9.16 0.73 -13.90
CA VAL A 761 10.13 1.79 -14.29
C VAL A 761 11.56 1.30 -14.02
N LEU A 762 11.80 0.73 -12.83
CA LEU A 762 13.11 0.19 -12.46
C LEU A 762 13.53 -1.02 -13.33
N THR A 763 12.59 -1.90 -13.65
CA THR A 763 12.85 -3.04 -14.56
C THR A 763 13.25 -2.55 -15.97
N LEU A 764 12.53 -1.55 -16.50
CA LEU A 764 12.86 -0.95 -17.82
C LEU A 764 14.20 -0.24 -17.79
N LEU A 765 14.50 0.50 -16.71
CA LEU A 765 15.79 1.13 -16.48
C LEU A 765 16.93 0.11 -16.52
N GLN A 766 16.83 -0.97 -15.77
CA GLN A 766 17.85 -2.03 -15.72
C GLN A 766 18.10 -2.65 -17.09
N LYS A 767 17.03 -2.95 -17.83
CA LYS A 767 17.12 -3.47 -19.19
C LYS A 767 17.85 -2.49 -20.10
N PHE A 768 17.43 -1.23 -20.11
CA PHE A 768 18.06 -0.20 -20.94
C PHE A 768 19.53 0.03 -20.60
N LEU A 769 19.89 0.06 -19.28
CA LEU A 769 21.28 0.17 -18.85
C LEU A 769 22.14 -1.03 -19.28
N SER A 770 21.56 -2.23 -19.33
CA SER A 770 22.25 -3.42 -19.84
C SER A 770 22.51 -3.29 -21.34
N ASP A 771 21.52 -2.88 -22.13
CA ASP A 771 21.64 -2.69 -23.58
C ASP A 771 22.63 -1.57 -23.91
N LEU A 772 22.55 -0.44 -23.19
CA LEU A 772 23.49 0.68 -23.31
C LEU A 772 24.94 0.21 -23.02
N SER A 773 25.17 -0.53 -21.95
CA SER A 773 26.52 -0.94 -21.55
C SER A 773 27.10 -2.05 -22.43
N LYS A 774 26.34 -3.13 -22.63
CA LYS A 774 26.85 -4.34 -23.30
C LYS A 774 26.90 -4.21 -24.81
N VAL A 775 25.99 -3.39 -25.37
CA VAL A 775 25.88 -3.22 -26.82
C VAL A 775 26.49 -1.90 -27.21
N TYR A 776 25.83 -0.79 -26.94
CA TYR A 776 26.20 0.49 -27.52
C TYR A 776 27.57 1.01 -27.11
N ILE A 777 27.86 1.07 -25.79
CA ILE A 777 29.18 1.56 -25.30
C ILE A 777 30.29 0.65 -25.79
N THR A 778 30.04 -0.66 -25.86
CA THR A 778 31.02 -1.63 -26.31
C THR A 778 31.41 -1.44 -27.78
N ILE A 779 30.46 -1.18 -28.65
CA ILE A 779 30.73 -0.96 -30.09
C ILE A 779 31.26 0.45 -30.38
N SER A 780 30.82 1.48 -29.65
CA SER A 780 31.14 2.88 -29.90
C SER A 780 32.43 3.36 -29.24
N LYS A 781 33.00 2.61 -28.27
CA LYS A 781 34.15 3.04 -27.42
C LYS A 781 35.37 3.46 -28.23
N ASP A 782 35.65 2.80 -29.37
CA ASP A 782 36.82 3.08 -30.18
C ASP A 782 36.73 4.49 -30.79
N ARG A 783 35.65 4.81 -31.49
CA ARG A 783 35.43 6.15 -32.05
C ARG A 783 35.22 7.20 -30.98
N LEU A 784 34.55 6.88 -29.86
CA LEU A 784 34.33 7.82 -28.77
C LEU A 784 35.65 8.24 -28.09
N TYR A 785 36.62 7.32 -28.01
CA TYR A 785 37.88 7.60 -27.31
C TYR A 785 39.05 7.92 -28.23
N CYS A 786 39.04 7.47 -29.45
CA CYS A 786 40.19 7.54 -30.32
C CYS A 786 40.01 8.42 -31.57
N ASP A 787 38.78 8.78 -31.95
CA ASP A 787 38.57 9.65 -33.10
C ASP A 787 38.87 11.12 -32.77
N SER A 788 39.00 11.94 -33.83
CA SER A 788 39.03 13.40 -33.69
C SER A 788 37.70 13.89 -33.10
N VAL A 789 37.76 14.87 -32.21
CA VAL A 789 36.57 15.50 -31.62
C VAL A 789 35.63 16.15 -32.65
N GLN A 790 36.20 16.46 -33.83
CA GLN A 790 35.44 17.04 -34.94
C GLN A 790 34.89 15.99 -35.91
N SER A 791 35.25 14.71 -35.73
CA SER A 791 34.76 13.66 -36.63
C SER A 791 33.25 13.49 -36.54
N PRO A 792 32.55 13.21 -37.64
CA PRO A 792 31.09 12.94 -37.64
C PRO A 792 30.75 11.82 -36.66
N GLY A 793 31.54 10.73 -36.60
CA GLY A 793 31.31 9.59 -35.74
C GLY A 793 31.43 9.92 -34.25
N HIS A 794 32.41 10.74 -33.84
CA HIS A 794 32.54 11.22 -32.45
C HIS A 794 31.36 12.12 -32.07
N ARG A 795 31.02 13.10 -32.91
CA ARG A 795 29.90 14.02 -32.71
C ARG A 795 28.55 13.32 -32.63
N SER A 796 28.32 12.34 -33.52
CA SER A 796 27.13 11.47 -33.51
C SER A 796 27.00 10.73 -32.18
N SER A 797 28.11 10.15 -31.66
CA SER A 797 28.08 9.49 -30.35
C SER A 797 27.76 10.45 -29.20
N LEU A 798 28.36 11.64 -29.20
CA LEU A 798 28.10 12.63 -28.14
C LEU A 798 26.65 13.14 -28.18
N PHE A 799 26.05 13.32 -29.35
CA PHE A 799 24.64 13.68 -29.51
C PHE A 799 23.72 12.66 -28.83
N VAL A 800 23.95 11.39 -29.11
CA VAL A 800 23.11 10.31 -28.58
C VAL A 800 23.32 10.13 -27.07
N LEU A 801 24.58 10.20 -26.58
CA LEU A 801 24.86 10.10 -25.14
C LEU A 801 24.29 11.27 -24.35
N TYR A 802 24.25 12.47 -24.94
CA TYR A 802 23.59 13.63 -24.32
C TYR A 802 22.10 13.40 -24.11
N HIS A 803 21.37 12.99 -25.14
CA HIS A 803 19.94 12.69 -25.02
C HIS A 803 19.67 11.50 -24.08
N THR A 804 20.56 10.50 -24.09
CA THR A 804 20.50 9.39 -23.15
C THR A 804 20.64 9.86 -21.70
N LEU A 805 21.60 10.76 -21.39
CA LEU A 805 21.77 11.31 -20.05
C LEU A 805 20.54 12.11 -19.61
N GLU A 806 19.98 12.96 -20.47
CA GLU A 806 18.78 13.77 -20.18
C GLU A 806 17.56 12.88 -19.85
N VAL A 807 17.26 11.91 -20.71
CA VAL A 807 16.10 11.01 -20.51
C VAL A 807 16.31 10.15 -19.26
N LEU A 808 17.46 9.54 -19.08
CA LEU A 808 17.75 8.72 -17.89
C LEU A 808 17.64 9.53 -16.60
N THR A 809 18.25 10.72 -16.56
CA THR A 809 18.24 11.55 -15.36
C THR A 809 16.82 11.96 -14.97
N LYS A 810 16.01 12.39 -15.93
CA LYS A 810 14.62 12.77 -15.69
C LYS A 810 13.75 11.56 -15.36
N SER A 811 13.98 10.40 -15.99
CA SER A 811 13.20 9.18 -15.73
C SER A 811 13.37 8.66 -14.30
N ILE A 812 14.55 8.86 -13.67
CA ILE A 812 14.80 8.46 -12.30
C ILE A 812 14.45 9.54 -11.27
N ALA A 813 14.29 10.80 -11.68
CA ALA A 813 14.15 11.93 -10.78
C ALA A 813 12.99 11.82 -9.77
N PRO A 814 11.79 11.33 -10.13
CA PRO A 814 10.72 11.16 -9.14
C PRO A 814 11.08 10.14 -8.05
N ILE A 815 11.80 9.07 -8.40
CA ILE A 815 12.20 8.00 -7.46
C ILE A 815 13.44 8.42 -6.66
N LEU A 816 14.47 8.95 -7.33
CA LEU A 816 15.79 9.29 -6.77
C LEU A 816 16.10 10.78 -6.95
N PRO A 817 15.35 11.67 -6.30
CA PRO A 817 15.49 13.11 -6.52
C PRO A 817 16.89 13.64 -6.19
N SER A 818 17.52 13.14 -5.13
CA SER A 818 18.86 13.55 -4.72
C SER A 818 19.91 13.17 -5.76
N LEU A 819 19.86 11.95 -6.28
CA LEU A 819 20.77 11.47 -7.31
C LEU A 819 20.58 12.25 -8.62
N ALA A 820 19.33 12.51 -9.01
CA ALA A 820 19.03 13.25 -10.24
C ALA A 820 19.54 14.70 -10.19
N GLU A 821 19.35 15.40 -9.07
CA GLU A 821 19.92 16.74 -8.86
C GLU A 821 21.46 16.72 -8.83
N GLU A 822 22.06 15.71 -8.20
CA GLU A 822 23.51 15.54 -8.20
C GLU A 822 24.04 15.39 -9.64
N VAL A 823 23.41 14.54 -10.46
CA VAL A 823 23.76 14.37 -11.89
C VAL A 823 23.60 15.67 -12.65
N TYR A 824 22.51 16.40 -12.40
CA TYR A 824 22.19 17.63 -13.11
C TYR A 824 23.18 18.76 -12.80
N LYS A 825 23.74 18.81 -11.59
CA LYS A 825 24.81 19.73 -11.24
C LYS A 825 26.08 19.50 -12.05
N PHE A 826 26.38 18.24 -12.40
CA PHE A 826 27.55 17.88 -13.22
C PHE A 826 27.23 17.83 -14.72
N HIS A 827 26.03 18.27 -15.12
CA HIS A 827 25.60 18.26 -16.50
C HIS A 827 26.54 19.06 -17.41
N PRO A 828 26.89 18.59 -18.62
CA PRO A 828 27.86 19.21 -19.49
C PRO A 828 27.54 20.67 -19.90
N GLN A 829 26.25 21.01 -19.95
CA GLN A 829 25.80 22.38 -20.24
C GLN A 829 25.85 23.33 -19.03
N LYS A 830 26.38 22.91 -17.88
CA LYS A 830 26.43 23.73 -16.65
C LYS A 830 25.07 24.37 -16.33
N LYS A 831 24.03 23.56 -16.18
CA LYS A 831 22.66 24.03 -15.86
C LYS A 831 22.70 24.90 -14.61
N THR A 832 22.09 26.07 -14.68
CA THR A 832 22.06 27.05 -13.59
C THR A 832 20.84 26.87 -12.68
N SER A 833 19.79 26.25 -13.15
CA SER A 833 18.56 25.98 -12.39
C SER A 833 18.47 24.50 -11.99
N PRO A 834 17.83 24.17 -10.84
CA PRO A 834 17.55 22.79 -10.43
C PRO A 834 16.79 21.99 -11.48
N LEU A 835 16.95 20.66 -11.47
CA LEU A 835 16.29 19.75 -12.41
C LEU A 835 14.77 19.90 -12.35
N PHE A 836 14.19 19.94 -11.15
CA PHE A 836 12.74 20.03 -10.95
C PHE A 836 12.14 21.37 -11.38
N HIS A 837 12.95 22.38 -11.73
CA HIS A 837 12.49 23.60 -12.39
C HIS A 837 12.28 23.39 -13.90
N THR A 838 12.66 22.24 -14.44
CA THR A 838 12.46 21.88 -15.85
C THR A 838 11.21 20.99 -16.03
N LEU A 839 10.82 20.79 -17.27
CA LEU A 839 9.74 19.85 -17.61
C LEU A 839 10.29 18.44 -17.87
N TRP A 840 9.39 17.47 -17.89
CA TRP A 840 9.66 16.09 -18.34
C TRP A 840 10.33 16.10 -19.71
N TYR A 841 11.03 15.04 -20.04
CA TYR A 841 11.66 14.94 -21.35
C TYR A 841 10.62 14.88 -22.49
N HIS A 842 11.02 15.43 -23.63
CA HIS A 842 10.30 15.29 -24.88
C HIS A 842 11.08 14.36 -25.80
N LEU A 843 10.43 13.31 -26.31
CA LEU A 843 11.04 12.36 -27.25
C LEU A 843 10.68 12.79 -28.68
N ASN A 844 11.70 12.88 -29.53
CA ASN A 844 11.47 13.17 -30.92
C ASN A 844 10.82 11.94 -31.60
N PRO A 845 9.63 12.06 -32.24
CA PRO A 845 8.96 10.93 -32.88
C PRO A 845 9.79 10.24 -33.98
N ASN A 846 10.70 10.97 -34.62
CA ASN A 846 11.59 10.42 -35.65
C ASN A 846 12.59 9.39 -35.10
N TRP A 847 12.77 9.33 -33.77
CA TRP A 847 13.62 8.30 -33.14
C TRP A 847 12.97 6.93 -33.12
N ASN A 848 11.64 6.84 -33.25
CA ASN A 848 10.93 5.58 -33.38
C ASN A 848 11.22 4.93 -34.73
N ASN A 849 12.22 4.07 -34.81
CA ASN A 849 12.70 3.47 -36.07
C ASN A 849 12.84 1.93 -35.95
N PRO A 850 11.73 1.19 -36.14
CA PRO A 850 11.76 -0.27 -36.09
C PRO A 850 12.66 -0.90 -37.18
N ASP A 851 12.83 -0.22 -38.31
CA ASP A 851 13.66 -0.73 -39.39
C ASP A 851 15.14 -0.76 -39.02
N ILE A 852 15.63 0.27 -38.28
CA ILE A 852 17.00 0.27 -37.75
C ILE A 852 17.18 -0.80 -36.67
N GLU A 853 16.17 -1.03 -35.84
CA GLU A 853 16.24 -2.10 -34.81
C GLU A 853 16.39 -3.47 -35.49
N LYS A 854 15.64 -3.72 -36.54
CA LYS A 854 15.72 -4.96 -37.32
C LYS A 854 17.08 -5.12 -38.03
N LEU A 855 17.58 -4.06 -38.63
CA LEU A 855 18.89 -4.05 -39.26
C LEU A 855 20.00 -4.40 -38.27
N MET A 856 19.97 -3.77 -37.09
CA MET A 856 20.95 -4.00 -36.02
C MET A 856 20.82 -5.40 -35.43
N SER A 857 19.61 -5.92 -35.24
CA SER A 857 19.38 -7.29 -34.78
C SER A 857 20.04 -8.31 -35.74
N THR A 858 19.95 -8.06 -37.03
CA THR A 858 20.61 -8.89 -38.05
C THR A 858 22.14 -8.91 -37.90
N ALA A 859 22.73 -7.73 -37.74
CA ALA A 859 24.20 -7.62 -37.52
C ALA A 859 24.64 -8.24 -36.17
N PHE A 860 23.83 -8.10 -35.12
CA PHE A 860 24.11 -8.73 -33.83
C PHE A 860 24.03 -10.25 -33.87
N THR A 861 23.14 -10.82 -34.67
CA THR A 861 23.08 -12.29 -34.88
C THR A 861 24.41 -12.82 -35.42
N ILE A 862 25.02 -12.12 -36.39
CA ILE A 862 26.35 -12.49 -36.91
C ILE A 862 27.43 -12.38 -35.82
N ARG A 863 27.47 -11.24 -35.11
CA ARG A 863 28.42 -11.00 -34.00
C ARG A 863 28.31 -12.07 -32.92
N ASP A 864 27.09 -12.42 -32.51
CA ASP A 864 26.85 -13.35 -31.42
C ASP A 864 27.31 -14.78 -31.80
N LYS A 865 27.09 -15.18 -33.06
CA LYS A 865 27.63 -16.44 -33.62
C LYS A 865 29.18 -16.46 -33.65
N MET A 866 29.80 -15.33 -34.01
CA MET A 866 31.25 -15.19 -33.94
C MET A 866 31.75 -15.31 -32.50
N ASN A 867 31.10 -14.67 -31.53
CA ASN A 867 31.48 -14.73 -30.13
C ASN A 867 31.30 -16.14 -29.51
N GLU A 868 30.27 -16.89 -29.93
CA GLU A 868 30.04 -18.28 -29.53
C GLU A 868 31.24 -19.17 -29.87
N VAL A 869 31.87 -18.95 -31.05
CA VAL A 869 33.00 -19.73 -31.53
C VAL A 869 34.33 -19.24 -30.91
N LEU A 870 34.52 -17.93 -30.80
CA LEU A 870 35.76 -17.34 -30.30
C LEU A 870 36.01 -17.50 -28.80
N VAL A 871 34.99 -17.81 -28.00
CA VAL A 871 34.95 -18.12 -26.56
C VAL A 871 35.82 -17.19 -25.69
N SER A 872 37.12 -17.15 -25.88
CA SER A 872 38.11 -16.42 -25.07
C SER A 872 38.94 -15.41 -25.88
N GLU A 873 38.93 -15.47 -27.19
CA GLU A 873 39.72 -14.56 -28.03
C GLU A 873 38.88 -13.35 -28.47
N PRO A 874 39.42 -12.12 -28.35
CA PRO A 874 38.70 -10.95 -28.78
C PRO A 874 38.54 -10.92 -30.31
N PRO A 875 37.36 -10.58 -30.85
CA PRO A 875 37.13 -10.51 -32.31
C PRO A 875 38.10 -9.53 -33.02
N GLY A 876 38.59 -8.52 -32.32
CA GLY A 876 39.57 -7.57 -32.83
C GLY A 876 40.93 -8.14 -33.20
N ASN A 877 41.18 -9.41 -32.90
CA ASN A 877 42.34 -10.15 -33.37
C ASN A 877 42.16 -10.77 -34.76
N TYR A 878 41.00 -10.60 -35.39
CA TYR A 878 40.61 -11.21 -36.63
C TYR A 878 40.12 -10.20 -37.66
N ASP A 879 40.41 -10.46 -38.88
CA ASP A 879 39.73 -9.92 -40.04
C ASP A 879 38.55 -10.83 -40.40
N ALA A 880 37.40 -10.26 -40.67
CA ALA A 880 36.18 -11.04 -40.97
C ALA A 880 35.77 -10.88 -42.46
N ILE A 881 35.42 -11.99 -43.08
CA ILE A 881 34.76 -12.00 -44.40
C ILE A 881 33.31 -12.48 -44.17
N VAL A 882 32.34 -11.61 -44.37
CA VAL A 882 30.91 -11.95 -44.23
C VAL A 882 30.32 -12.15 -45.64
N ILE A 883 29.94 -13.39 -45.94
CA ILE A 883 29.31 -13.80 -47.19
C ILE A 883 27.81 -13.96 -46.92
N ALA A 884 26.98 -13.18 -47.60
CA ALA A 884 25.53 -13.14 -47.37
C ALA A 884 24.74 -13.33 -48.66
N LYS A 885 23.57 -13.99 -48.61
CA LYS A 885 22.65 -14.12 -49.76
C LYS A 885 21.99 -12.76 -50.06
N SER A 886 21.50 -12.58 -51.28
CA SER A 886 21.08 -11.30 -51.89
C SER A 886 20.30 -10.35 -51.00
N ARG A 887 19.29 -10.82 -50.24
CA ARG A 887 18.50 -9.99 -49.33
C ARG A 887 19.30 -9.53 -48.11
N LEU A 888 19.98 -10.45 -47.44
CA LEU A 888 20.81 -10.15 -46.29
C LEU A 888 21.99 -9.25 -46.67
N TYR A 889 22.60 -9.52 -47.82
CA TYR A 889 23.66 -8.68 -48.38
C TYR A 889 23.20 -7.23 -48.57
N SER A 890 22.01 -7.00 -49.17
CA SER A 890 21.47 -5.65 -49.38
C SER A 890 21.13 -4.94 -48.04
N GLU A 891 20.72 -5.64 -46.99
CA GLU A 891 20.53 -5.08 -45.64
C GLU A 891 21.88 -4.70 -45.03
N LEU A 892 22.86 -5.60 -44.99
CA LEU A 892 24.19 -5.33 -44.43
C LEU A 892 24.96 -4.25 -45.18
N LYS A 893 24.69 -4.06 -46.50
CA LYS A 893 25.29 -2.99 -47.27
C LYS A 893 24.92 -1.59 -46.78
N LYS A 894 23.79 -1.42 -46.07
CA LYS A 894 23.42 -0.18 -45.39
C LYS A 894 24.37 0.15 -44.22
N LEU A 895 25.06 -0.86 -43.69
CA LEU A 895 26.05 -0.71 -42.60
C LEU A 895 27.50 -0.59 -43.15
N GLN A 896 27.71 -0.96 -44.44
CA GLN A 896 29.05 -0.91 -45.02
C GLN A 896 28.95 -0.83 -46.54
N ASP A 897 29.19 0.36 -47.11
CA ASP A 897 29.14 0.56 -48.57
C ASP A 897 30.35 -0.01 -49.30
N ALA A 898 31.54 0.12 -48.71
CA ALA A 898 32.75 -0.42 -49.27
C ALA A 898 32.83 -1.94 -49.05
N GLU A 899 33.41 -2.68 -50.02
CA GLU A 899 33.56 -4.12 -49.91
C GLU A 899 34.35 -4.49 -48.65
N THR A 900 35.49 -3.81 -48.40
CA THR A 900 36.31 -3.99 -47.19
C THR A 900 36.41 -2.67 -46.41
N SER A 901 36.24 -2.71 -45.09
CA SER A 901 36.37 -1.54 -44.25
C SER A 901 36.95 -1.88 -42.91
N MET A 902 37.74 -0.97 -42.35
CA MET A 902 38.23 -1.00 -40.96
C MET A 902 37.42 -0.15 -40.00
N ASP A 903 36.59 0.80 -40.50
CA ASP A 903 35.90 1.81 -39.72
C ASP A 903 34.39 1.93 -40.08
N SER A 904 33.82 0.93 -40.81
CA SER A 904 32.39 0.93 -41.11
C SER A 904 31.54 0.62 -39.86
N PRO A 905 30.25 1.01 -39.81
CA PRO A 905 29.30 0.57 -38.81
C PRO A 905 29.27 -0.96 -38.62
N LEU A 906 29.34 -1.75 -39.70
CA LEU A 906 29.37 -3.22 -39.59
C LEU A 906 30.64 -3.69 -38.89
N CYS A 907 31.82 -3.15 -39.24
CA CYS A 907 33.09 -3.51 -38.60
C CYS A 907 33.09 -3.15 -37.10
N GLU A 908 32.52 -1.98 -36.71
CA GLU A 908 32.34 -1.62 -35.31
C GLU A 908 31.41 -2.59 -34.55
N ILE A 909 30.29 -3.01 -35.15
CA ILE A 909 29.32 -3.95 -34.56
C ILE A 909 29.96 -5.33 -34.36
N LEU A 910 30.68 -5.85 -35.35
CA LEU A 910 31.38 -7.13 -35.30
C LEU A 910 32.64 -7.07 -34.42
N GLN A 911 33.19 -5.85 -34.16
CA GLN A 911 34.38 -5.57 -33.37
C GLN A 911 35.68 -6.22 -33.95
N THR A 912 35.73 -6.45 -35.23
CA THR A 912 36.86 -7.07 -35.94
C THR A 912 37.95 -6.03 -36.31
N ALA A 913 39.12 -6.47 -36.72
CA ALA A 913 40.18 -5.57 -37.19
C ALA A 913 39.78 -4.94 -38.54
N SER A 914 39.27 -5.73 -39.47
CA SER A 914 38.58 -5.30 -40.69
C SER A 914 37.38 -6.20 -40.98
N THR A 915 36.45 -5.71 -41.82
CA THR A 915 35.30 -6.50 -42.28
C THR A 915 35.21 -6.37 -43.82
N THR A 916 35.11 -7.50 -44.50
CA THR A 916 34.85 -7.65 -45.93
C THR A 916 33.43 -8.19 -46.10
N LEU A 917 32.58 -7.48 -46.82
CA LEU A 917 31.20 -7.90 -47.09
C LEU A 917 31.05 -8.35 -48.54
N LYS A 918 30.73 -9.65 -48.76
CA LYS A 918 30.55 -10.22 -50.08
C LYS A 918 29.17 -10.81 -50.31
N SER A 919 28.70 -10.69 -51.55
CA SER A 919 27.49 -11.40 -52.00
C SER A 919 27.85 -12.89 -52.29
N SER A 920 26.95 -13.80 -51.88
CA SER A 920 27.10 -15.21 -52.25
C SER A 920 27.15 -15.50 -53.74
N GLN A 921 26.84 -14.51 -54.58
CA GLN A 921 26.95 -14.59 -56.06
C GLN A 921 28.31 -14.15 -56.62
N SER A 922 29.19 -13.57 -55.81
CA SER A 922 30.47 -12.97 -56.27
C SER A 922 31.68 -13.92 -56.35
N GLY A 923 31.46 -15.22 -56.45
CA GLY A 923 32.50 -16.27 -56.57
C GLY A 923 32.82 -17.01 -55.28
N GLU A 924 33.39 -18.20 -55.43
CA GLU A 924 33.82 -19.01 -54.29
C GLU A 924 34.97 -18.31 -53.53
N VAL A 925 34.72 -18.07 -52.24
CA VAL A 925 35.78 -17.67 -51.32
C VAL A 925 36.31 -18.96 -50.65
N THR A 926 37.52 -19.36 -51.02
CA THR A 926 38.18 -20.51 -50.35
C THR A 926 38.72 -20.04 -49.01
N ALA A 927 38.35 -20.73 -47.94
CA ALA A 927 38.95 -20.57 -46.64
C ALA A 927 40.24 -21.43 -46.54
N ASP A 928 41.28 -20.87 -45.94
CA ASP A 928 42.51 -21.60 -45.64
C ASP A 928 42.31 -22.56 -44.45
N ASP A 929 43.09 -23.61 -44.34
CA ASP A 929 43.04 -24.56 -43.21
C ASP A 929 43.17 -23.92 -41.81
N LYS A 930 43.61 -22.68 -41.74
CA LYS A 930 43.80 -21.90 -40.51
C LYS A 930 42.64 -20.97 -40.17
N ASP A 931 41.70 -20.84 -41.10
CA ASP A 931 40.54 -19.94 -40.94
C ASP A 931 39.41 -20.59 -40.14
N ILE A 932 38.70 -19.75 -39.36
CA ILE A 932 37.53 -20.19 -38.63
C ILE A 932 36.30 -19.88 -39.50
N VAL A 933 35.61 -20.91 -39.97
CA VAL A 933 34.39 -20.79 -40.75
C VAL A 933 33.16 -20.98 -39.88
N ILE A 934 32.26 -20.01 -39.91
CA ILE A 934 31.03 -19.97 -39.13
C ILE A 934 29.85 -19.88 -40.06
N HIS A 935 28.94 -20.86 -40.00
CA HIS A 935 27.67 -20.86 -40.71
C HIS A 935 26.55 -20.44 -39.74
N GLY A 936 25.67 -19.55 -40.16
CA GLY A 936 24.53 -19.13 -39.38
C GLY A 936 23.34 -18.77 -40.24
N SER A 937 22.18 -18.67 -39.63
CA SER A 937 20.94 -18.19 -40.23
C SER A 937 20.30 -17.14 -39.35
N HIS A 938 19.66 -16.15 -39.93
CA HIS A 938 18.85 -15.16 -39.21
C HIS A 938 17.40 -15.67 -39.11
N SER A 939 16.83 -15.73 -37.92
CA SER A 939 15.54 -16.36 -37.61
C SER A 939 14.37 -15.74 -38.36
N ASP A 940 14.32 -14.43 -38.50
CA ASP A 940 13.18 -13.70 -39.06
C ASP A 940 13.18 -13.65 -40.59
N THR A 941 14.37 -13.78 -41.22
CA THR A 941 14.52 -13.73 -42.65
C THR A 941 14.82 -15.09 -43.30
N GLN A 942 15.08 -16.13 -42.49
CA GLN A 942 15.56 -17.46 -42.92
C GLN A 942 16.74 -17.37 -43.91
N THR A 943 17.50 -16.27 -43.85
CA THR A 943 18.65 -16.02 -44.70
C THR A 943 19.94 -16.51 -44.04
N GLU A 944 20.69 -17.30 -44.79
CA GLU A 944 21.97 -17.89 -44.38
C GLU A 944 23.11 -16.90 -44.65
N PHE A 945 24.09 -16.93 -43.76
CA PHE A 945 25.39 -16.29 -43.92
C PHE A 945 26.54 -17.23 -43.58
N THR A 946 27.69 -16.92 -44.13
CA THR A 946 28.98 -17.56 -43.76
C THR A 946 29.93 -16.44 -43.34
N ALA A 947 30.48 -16.54 -42.14
CA ALA A 947 31.57 -15.67 -41.69
C ALA A 947 32.87 -16.45 -41.64
N ILE A 948 33.91 -15.94 -42.27
CA ILE A 948 35.24 -16.51 -42.27
C ILE A 948 36.15 -15.56 -41.48
N LEU A 949 36.80 -16.05 -40.42
CA LEU A 949 37.66 -15.28 -39.54
C LEU A 949 39.12 -15.72 -39.77
N THR A 950 39.93 -14.78 -40.29
CA THR A 950 41.36 -14.95 -40.48
C THR A 950 42.11 -14.12 -39.46
N LYS A 951 43.24 -14.58 -38.93
CA LYS A 951 44.06 -13.77 -38.00
C LYS A 951 44.42 -12.43 -38.68
N ALA A 952 44.20 -11.31 -37.96
CA ALA A 952 44.43 -9.98 -38.47
C ALA A 952 45.90 -9.81 -38.96
N GLY A 953 46.02 -9.31 -40.16
CA GLY A 953 47.35 -9.07 -40.78
C GLY A 953 48.11 -7.88 -40.22
N GLY A 954 47.44 -6.99 -39.47
CA GLY A 954 48.01 -5.82 -38.83
C GLY A 954 48.53 -6.06 -37.43
N SER A 955 49.52 -5.26 -36.99
CA SER A 955 49.97 -5.27 -35.61
C SER A 955 49.05 -4.39 -34.70
N LYS A 956 49.15 -4.58 -33.39
CA LYS A 956 48.33 -3.84 -32.41
C LYS A 956 48.73 -2.37 -32.31
N CYS A 957 47.82 -1.48 -32.64
CA CYS A 957 48.02 -0.06 -32.51
C CYS A 957 48.16 0.37 -31.03
N ASN A 958 49.21 1.11 -30.70
CA ASN A 958 49.50 1.51 -29.32
C ASN A 958 48.50 2.54 -28.74
N ARG A 959 47.69 3.20 -29.60
CA ARG A 959 46.67 4.17 -29.16
C ARG A 959 45.27 3.53 -29.08
N CYS A 960 44.72 3.03 -30.20
CA CYS A 960 43.34 2.50 -30.21
C CYS A 960 43.24 1.01 -29.80
N ARG A 961 44.38 0.29 -29.74
CA ARG A 961 44.47 -1.12 -29.34
C ARG A 961 43.88 -2.11 -30.36
N ARG A 962 43.46 -1.68 -31.56
CA ARG A 962 43.03 -2.55 -32.66
C ARG A 962 44.25 -3.11 -33.41
N ASN A 963 44.13 -4.28 -33.99
CA ASN A 963 45.19 -4.90 -34.81
C ASN A 963 45.14 -4.39 -36.26
N THR A 964 45.33 -3.06 -36.44
CA THR A 964 45.22 -2.37 -37.71
C THR A 964 46.46 -1.53 -38.08
N ALA A 965 47.54 -1.61 -37.28
CA ALA A 965 48.80 -0.92 -37.60
C ALA A 965 49.62 -1.76 -38.60
N GLN A 966 50.12 -1.17 -39.69
CA GLN A 966 50.81 -1.88 -40.76
C GLN A 966 52.31 -2.04 -40.47
N SER A 967 53.00 -1.01 -40.03
CA SER A 967 54.47 -1.03 -39.84
C SER A 967 54.98 -0.18 -38.71
N ASN A 968 54.15 0.66 -38.12
CA ASN A 968 54.48 1.61 -37.08
C ASN A 968 53.69 1.31 -35.77
N GLU A 969 54.05 1.99 -34.69
CA GLU A 969 53.35 1.90 -33.39
C GLU A 969 51.86 2.32 -33.43
N LEU A 970 51.40 3.02 -34.52
CA LEU A 970 50.06 3.57 -34.70
C LEU A 970 49.43 3.08 -36.01
N CYS A 971 48.13 2.90 -36.03
CA CYS A 971 47.36 2.78 -37.28
C CYS A 971 47.19 4.16 -37.95
N GLN A 972 46.85 4.19 -39.24
CA GLN A 972 46.74 5.42 -40.04
C GLN A 972 45.79 6.43 -39.39
N ARG A 973 44.57 6.00 -38.98
CA ARG A 973 43.58 6.85 -38.32
C ARG A 973 44.16 7.51 -37.04
N CYS A 974 44.83 6.76 -36.19
CA CYS A 974 45.41 7.33 -34.95
C CYS A 974 46.56 8.27 -35.23
N TYR A 975 47.32 8.00 -36.26
CA TYR A 975 48.39 8.90 -36.73
C TYR A 975 47.83 10.23 -37.20
N ASP A 976 46.80 10.22 -38.06
CA ASP A 976 46.15 11.42 -38.62
C ASP A 976 45.49 12.27 -37.50
N VAL A 977 44.82 11.65 -36.56
CA VAL A 977 44.24 12.37 -35.37
C VAL A 977 45.29 13.08 -34.54
N LEU A 978 46.46 12.45 -34.31
CA LEU A 978 47.52 13.10 -33.57
C LEU A 978 48.23 14.23 -34.33
N LEU A 979 48.33 14.12 -35.65
CA LEU A 979 48.81 15.20 -36.50
C LEU A 979 47.84 16.43 -36.47
N GLN A 980 46.53 16.19 -36.63
CA GLN A 980 45.53 17.23 -36.53
C GLN A 980 45.54 17.98 -35.21
N ASN A 981 45.85 17.30 -34.12
CA ASN A 981 45.91 17.88 -32.77
C ASN A 981 47.30 18.49 -32.43
N SER A 982 48.20 18.59 -33.41
CA SER A 982 49.60 19.13 -33.22
C SER A 982 50.39 18.39 -32.14
N GLN A 983 50.08 17.13 -31.87
CA GLN A 983 50.70 16.25 -30.88
C GLN A 983 51.78 15.33 -31.48
N LEU A 984 51.92 15.36 -32.81
CA LEU A 984 53.02 14.77 -33.53
C LEU A 984 53.60 15.84 -34.50
N SER A 985 54.92 15.89 -34.64
CA SER A 985 55.56 16.61 -35.72
C SER A 985 55.36 15.85 -37.05
N PRO A 986 55.18 16.51 -38.20
CA PRO A 986 54.95 15.85 -39.50
C PRO A 986 56.10 14.92 -39.89
#